data_efd5b4d3afbb2282c4a3a17242bfe785
#
_entry.id   efd5b4d3afbb2282c4a3a17242bfe785
#
_cell.length_a   1.000
_cell.length_b   1.000
_cell.length_c   1.000
_cell.angle_alpha   90.00
_cell.angle_beta   90.00
_cell.angle_gamma   90.00
#
_symmetry.space_group_name_H-M   'P 1'
#
loop_
_entity.id
_entity.type
_entity.pdbx_description
1 polymer ?
#
loop_
_entity_poly.entity_id
_entity_poly.type
_entity_poly.pdbx_seq_one_letter_code
_entity_poly.pdbx_strand_id
1 'polypeptide(L)'
;MNLHSLYIAAIAAGAGAAFAPLTMNGADTVAEARGFSSDVILSTDAYRWQGDTIFQNEFKAWAVSPEEIRSTYKGRPGYFMPVEQTWKRKNDLSSYPRLTSNNKLHEAIYNMGLDEMVNAVEPDTTLRTGKEWAGVWTRDVSYSIILSMCYMQPEASMISLMKKVNPSGQIIQDTGSGGAWPISTDRMIWVVAAYEIYKATGDRQWLEKVYPIALRSIRKDMATVMSPRGLIKGETSFIDWREQSYPKWMQTVDISQSEAMGTNVLYAAALNACAQMADILGQRKEAARLKADAGALTDAINKYFWLDDKGYYGMYTYGRDHKIMNPRAETLGLALSILYDIAPAERQKSISTNNPHTPYGPAIFYPQISDMPSYHNNALWPFVASYWTLAQAKAGNEAGTMEGIGSVFRPAALFATNKENFNLDNGDYYTELNSSNMLWSLAGNIAITTRVLFGIHFEKDGLLISPFVPKALEGTRTLDNFNYRGATLNITVNGYGANVAKITVNGKEYAPGKTIPAKRLKGVCDIVVDMDCKPIPAMDVNRRPNLKAPVTPQTWLTNNPALNGEGVPVNNYLEWNPIEYISKYQVLKNGLLVAETRETSWPATEPGEWQVIGIDARGVPSFASEPRSNRPATIYQFKNEGTGMKSPELCNAPADGVKGYTGQGFVEIDRTTDPETINIKIPQSGMYTFALRYANGNGPVNTENKAAIRTLMLNGSKRGTFVMPQRGVGNWDDWGMSNRIQVPLTAGTYTVGITYRPENENMNINTNHALLDQLVVEKAK
;
A
#
# COMPACT_ATOMS: atom_id res chain seq x y z
N MET A 1 -16.62 23.16 8.15
CA MET A 1 -15.72 23.78 9.14
C MET A 1 -14.48 22.91 9.18
N ASN A 2 -13.38 23.43 8.61
CA ASN A 2 -12.13 22.67 8.39
C ASN A 2 -11.35 22.53 9.70
N LEU A 3 -11.21 21.31 10.20
CA LEU A 3 -10.33 20.97 11.33
C LEU A 3 -8.83 21.02 10.99
N HIS A 4 -8.47 21.28 9.74
CA HIS A 4 -7.07 21.31 9.27
C HIS A 4 -6.34 22.64 9.45
N SER A 5 -7.03 23.71 9.83
CA SER A 5 -6.42 25.06 9.91
C SER A 5 -5.94 25.46 11.32
N LEU A 6 -6.05 24.62 12.32
CA LEU A 6 -5.75 24.98 13.71
C LEU A 6 -4.45 24.38 14.28
N TYR A 7 -3.65 23.60 13.50
CA TYR A 7 -2.46 22.92 14.03
C TYR A 7 -1.11 23.45 13.52
N ILE A 8 -1.07 24.52 12.72
CA ILE A 8 0.21 25.06 12.16
C ILE A 8 0.82 26.22 12.97
N ALA A 9 0.21 26.65 14.07
CA ALA A 9 0.64 27.87 14.79
C ALA A 9 1.34 27.64 16.15
N ALA A 10 1.82 26.46 16.48
CA ALA A 10 2.37 26.18 17.82
C ALA A 10 3.75 25.51 17.89
N ILE A 11 4.59 25.56 16.84
CA ILE A 11 5.96 25.07 16.94
C ILE A 11 6.95 26.13 16.46
N ALA A 12 7.22 27.12 17.30
CA ALA A 12 8.39 27.96 17.23
C ALA A 12 8.73 28.47 18.63
N ALA A 13 9.38 27.66 19.47
CA ALA A 13 10.31 28.04 20.53
C ALA A 13 10.66 26.82 21.39
N GLY A 14 11.91 26.36 21.36
CA GLY A 14 12.38 25.32 22.27
C GLY A 14 13.80 24.86 21.99
N ALA A 15 14.75 25.70 22.33
CA ALA A 15 16.13 25.49 22.79
C ALA A 15 16.80 24.12 22.62
N GLY A 16 18.00 24.14 22.05
CA GLY A 16 18.93 23.03 21.95
C GLY A 16 19.37 22.46 23.29
N ALA A 17 19.42 21.16 23.37
CA ALA A 17 20.18 20.40 24.35
C ALA A 17 21.14 19.49 23.59
N ALA A 18 22.43 19.71 23.81
CA ALA A 18 23.52 18.92 23.26
C ALA A 18 23.48 17.50 23.86
N PHE A 19 23.38 16.49 22.99
CA PHE A 19 23.60 15.10 23.39
C PHE A 19 25.09 14.75 23.29
N ALA A 20 25.68 14.36 24.42
CA ALA A 20 26.99 13.74 24.49
C ALA A 20 26.90 12.28 23.97
N PRO A 21 27.90 11.76 23.28
CA PRO A 21 27.89 10.37 22.81
C PRO A 21 28.10 9.42 24.00
N LEU A 22 27.15 8.55 24.23
CA LEU A 22 27.35 7.39 25.14
C LEU A 22 28.20 6.35 24.41
N THR A 23 29.44 6.21 24.86
CA THR A 23 30.30 5.10 24.51
C THR A 23 29.78 3.85 25.20
N MET A 24 29.21 2.92 24.42
CA MET A 24 28.92 1.57 24.94
C MET A 24 30.21 0.77 25.08
N ASN A 25 30.58 0.46 26.30
CA ASN A 25 31.64 -0.50 26.61
C ASN A 25 31.19 -1.91 26.30
N GLY A 26 31.85 -2.57 25.33
CA GLY A 26 31.55 -3.91 24.86
C GLY A 26 31.99 -5.05 25.79
N ALA A 27 31.74 -4.96 27.11
CA ALA A 27 32.12 -5.99 28.06
C ALA A 27 30.96 -6.71 28.78
N ASP A 28 29.73 -6.23 28.65
CA ASP A 28 28.57 -6.81 29.39
C ASP A 28 27.70 -7.77 28.61
N THR A 29 27.96 -7.99 27.31
CA THR A 29 27.11 -8.85 26.44
C THR A 29 27.37 -10.36 26.55
N VAL A 30 28.32 -10.80 27.34
CA VAL A 30 28.66 -12.23 27.49
C VAL A 30 28.15 -12.87 28.80
N ALA A 31 27.66 -12.07 29.74
CA ALA A 31 27.23 -12.57 31.07
C ALA A 31 25.76 -12.95 31.16
N GLU A 32 24.88 -12.50 30.25
CA GLU A 32 23.42 -12.79 30.27
C GLU A 32 23.01 -14.05 29.49
N ALA A 33 23.90 -14.76 28.85
CA ALA A 33 23.61 -16.00 28.14
C ALA A 33 23.41 -17.22 29.07
N ARG A 34 23.29 -17.01 30.38
CA ARG A 34 23.02 -18.08 31.35
C ARG A 34 21.66 -17.89 32.01
N GLY A 35 20.63 -18.56 31.47
CA GLY A 35 19.38 -18.81 32.18
C GLY A 35 18.10 -18.31 31.51
N PHE A 36 17.90 -18.55 30.21
CA PHE A 36 16.56 -18.50 29.66
C PHE A 36 15.75 -19.66 30.26
N SER A 37 14.67 -19.33 30.99
CA SER A 37 13.71 -20.35 31.46
C SER A 37 13.00 -20.94 30.25
N SER A 38 12.59 -22.20 30.34
CA SER A 38 11.82 -22.90 29.31
C SER A 38 10.49 -22.20 28.93
N ASP A 39 10.12 -21.11 29.60
CA ASP A 39 8.87 -20.38 29.45
C ASP A 39 8.96 -19.16 28.50
N VAL A 40 10.13 -18.87 27.97
CA VAL A 40 10.30 -17.77 26.96
C VAL A 40 9.76 -18.25 25.62
N ILE A 41 8.71 -17.58 25.17
CA ILE A 41 8.03 -17.88 23.87
C ILE A 41 8.74 -17.14 22.74
N LEU A 42 9.08 -15.86 22.96
CA LEU A 42 9.79 -15.03 22.00
C LEU A 42 10.67 -14.00 22.72
N SER A 43 11.88 -13.78 22.23
CA SER A 43 12.75 -12.69 22.66
C SER A 43 13.34 -11.99 21.44
N THR A 44 13.21 -10.67 21.39
CA THR A 44 13.84 -9.77 20.41
C THR A 44 14.73 -8.77 21.14
N ASP A 45 15.44 -7.92 20.41
CA ASP A 45 16.23 -6.84 21.01
C ASP A 45 15.38 -5.77 21.71
N ALA A 46 14.05 -5.75 21.47
CA ALA A 46 13.16 -4.70 21.97
C ALA A 46 12.17 -5.18 23.05
N TYR A 47 11.82 -6.45 23.05
CA TYR A 47 10.82 -7.00 23.98
C TYR A 47 10.96 -8.51 24.15
N ARG A 48 10.32 -9.02 25.20
CA ARG A 48 10.26 -10.45 25.50
C ARG A 48 8.83 -10.86 25.82
N TRP A 49 8.38 -11.97 25.21
CA TRP A 49 7.15 -12.66 25.55
C TRP A 49 7.49 -13.93 26.34
N GLN A 50 7.04 -13.98 27.59
CA GLN A 50 7.31 -15.08 28.52
C GLN A 50 6.02 -15.51 29.22
N GLY A 51 5.57 -16.76 29.02
CA GLY A 51 4.30 -17.25 29.53
C GLY A 51 3.14 -16.35 29.13
N ASP A 52 2.39 -15.87 30.12
CA ASP A 52 1.23 -14.98 29.91
C ASP A 52 1.60 -13.48 29.98
N THR A 53 2.90 -13.13 29.86
CA THR A 53 3.40 -11.75 30.07
C THR A 53 4.30 -11.28 28.92
N ILE A 54 4.13 -10.05 28.51
CA ILE A 54 5.06 -9.32 27.61
C ILE A 54 5.82 -8.28 28.43
N PHE A 55 7.12 -8.19 28.21
CA PHE A 55 8.03 -7.23 28.82
C PHE A 55 8.63 -6.35 27.72
N GLN A 56 8.63 -5.04 27.94
CA GLN A 56 9.31 -4.05 27.07
C GLN A 56 9.91 -2.95 27.96
N ASN A 57 11.22 -2.84 28.01
CA ASN A 57 11.92 -1.93 28.92
C ASN A 57 11.45 -2.14 30.37
N GLU A 58 11.02 -1.05 31.05
CA GLU A 58 10.45 -1.07 32.41
C GLU A 58 8.97 -1.49 32.47
N PHE A 59 8.33 -1.67 31.31
CA PHE A 59 6.91 -1.98 31.24
C PHE A 59 6.65 -3.47 31.08
N LYS A 60 5.51 -3.91 31.59
CA LYS A 60 4.98 -5.24 31.36
C LYS A 60 3.47 -5.21 31.14
N ALA A 61 2.99 -6.15 30.33
CA ALA A 61 1.57 -6.44 30.18
C ALA A 61 1.31 -7.93 30.37
N TRP A 62 0.22 -8.30 31.05
CA TRP A 62 -0.10 -9.68 31.33
C TRP A 62 -1.60 -9.94 31.27
N ALA A 63 -1.98 -11.17 30.97
CA ALA A 63 -3.35 -11.63 31.08
C ALA A 63 -3.64 -12.06 32.52
N VAL A 64 -4.59 -11.42 33.16
CA VAL A 64 -5.17 -11.83 34.44
C VAL A 64 -6.07 -13.05 34.22
N SER A 65 -6.88 -12.98 33.17
CA SER A 65 -7.75 -14.04 32.67
C SER A 65 -7.91 -13.92 31.16
N PRO A 66 -8.56 -14.86 30.47
CA PRO A 66 -8.94 -14.69 29.07
C PRO A 66 -9.81 -13.45 28.78
N GLU A 67 -10.31 -12.79 29.83
CA GLU A 67 -11.23 -11.65 29.75
C GLU A 67 -10.64 -10.34 30.28
N GLU A 68 -9.36 -10.34 30.73
CA GLU A 68 -8.72 -9.15 31.31
C GLU A 68 -7.21 -9.14 31.05
N ILE A 69 -6.74 -8.04 30.44
CA ILE A 69 -5.32 -7.69 30.27
C ILE A 69 -5.03 -6.45 31.09
N ARG A 70 -3.91 -6.47 31.81
CA ARG A 70 -3.36 -5.29 32.51
C ARG A 70 -1.97 -4.97 32.00
N SER A 71 -1.65 -3.67 31.97
CA SER A 71 -0.34 -3.18 31.59
C SER A 71 0.14 -2.08 32.55
N THR A 72 1.43 -2.08 32.83
CA THR A 72 2.08 -1.03 33.62
C THR A 72 2.46 0.20 32.79
N TYR A 73 2.13 0.19 31.48
CA TYR A 73 2.44 1.31 30.59
C TYR A 73 1.68 2.57 31.03
N LYS A 74 2.41 3.67 31.28
CA LYS A 74 1.86 4.93 31.83
C LYS A 74 1.92 6.10 30.84
N GLY A 75 2.27 5.86 29.57
CA GLY A 75 2.49 6.93 28.61
C GLY A 75 3.85 7.62 28.75
N ARG A 76 4.08 8.64 27.92
CA ARG A 76 5.31 9.43 27.98
C ARG A 76 5.22 10.48 29.08
N PRO A 77 6.33 10.80 29.79
CA PRO A 77 6.38 11.95 30.68
C PRO A 77 5.97 13.24 29.95
N GLY A 78 5.06 14.00 30.55
CA GLY A 78 4.53 15.25 29.96
C GLY A 78 3.25 15.11 29.11
N TYR A 79 2.81 13.90 28.80
CA TYR A 79 1.48 13.63 28.22
C TYR A 79 0.54 13.11 29.30
N PHE A 80 -0.68 13.62 29.32
CA PHE A 80 -1.69 13.25 30.32
C PHE A 80 -2.25 11.84 30.07
N MET A 81 -1.52 10.82 30.50
CA MET A 81 -2.03 9.46 30.59
C MET A 81 -1.59 8.85 31.91
N PRO A 82 -2.29 9.14 33.01
CA PRO A 82 -1.82 8.78 34.36
C PRO A 82 -2.21 7.37 34.80
N VAL A 83 -2.93 6.59 34.00
CA VAL A 83 -3.54 5.32 34.44
C VAL A 83 -2.91 4.13 33.73
N GLU A 84 -2.64 3.06 34.48
CA GLU A 84 -2.29 1.75 33.92
C GLU A 84 -3.33 1.33 32.87
N GLN A 85 -2.87 0.86 31.71
CA GLN A 85 -3.75 0.42 30.64
C GLN A 85 -4.39 -0.90 31.05
N THR A 86 -5.70 -0.98 30.94
CA THR A 86 -6.45 -2.20 31.25
C THR A 86 -7.53 -2.42 30.19
N TRP A 87 -7.53 -3.62 29.61
CA TRP A 87 -8.68 -4.11 28.89
C TRP A 87 -9.44 -5.13 29.73
N LYS A 88 -10.75 -5.02 29.75
CA LYS A 88 -11.67 -5.98 30.32
C LYS A 88 -12.83 -6.14 29.37
N ARG A 89 -13.21 -7.39 29.07
CA ARG A 89 -14.32 -7.71 28.18
C ARG A 89 -15.60 -6.99 28.60
N LYS A 90 -16.29 -6.38 27.63
CA LYS A 90 -17.52 -5.61 27.83
C LYS A 90 -18.72 -6.26 27.13
N ASN A 91 -18.51 -6.86 25.96
CA ASN A 91 -19.57 -7.41 25.13
C ASN A 91 -19.80 -8.91 25.41
N ASP A 92 -20.99 -9.38 25.08
CA ASP A 92 -21.26 -10.81 25.00
C ASP A 92 -20.64 -11.38 23.74
N LEU A 93 -19.75 -12.35 23.90
CA LEU A 93 -19.05 -13.03 22.82
C LEU A 93 -19.55 -14.45 22.57
N SER A 94 -20.66 -14.85 23.17
CA SER A 94 -21.18 -16.22 23.11
C SER A 94 -21.57 -16.70 21.72
N SER A 95 -21.87 -15.76 20.78
CA SER A 95 -22.19 -16.05 19.38
C SER A 95 -20.96 -16.25 18.49
N TYR A 96 -19.76 -15.90 18.98
CA TYR A 96 -18.51 -15.99 18.24
C TYR A 96 -17.69 -17.23 18.63
N PRO A 97 -16.72 -17.63 17.79
CA PRO A 97 -15.86 -18.76 18.09
C PRO A 97 -15.05 -18.54 19.37
N ARG A 98 -15.05 -19.52 20.25
CA ARG A 98 -14.33 -19.48 21.53
C ARG A 98 -12.98 -20.19 21.38
N LEU A 99 -11.91 -19.45 21.63
CA LEU A 99 -10.55 -19.99 21.71
C LEU A 99 -10.28 -20.54 23.11
N THR A 100 -9.72 -21.75 23.19
CA THR A 100 -9.06 -22.28 24.38
C THR A 100 -7.68 -22.80 24.01
N SER A 101 -6.66 -22.43 24.78
CA SER A 101 -5.26 -22.77 24.52
C SER A 101 -4.48 -22.94 25.83
N ASN A 102 -3.19 -23.25 25.74
CA ASN A 102 -2.29 -23.30 26.89
C ASN A 102 -1.63 -21.95 27.20
N ASN A 103 -2.02 -20.86 26.52
CA ASN A 103 -1.50 -19.52 26.72
C ASN A 103 -2.64 -18.52 26.95
N LYS A 104 -2.76 -18.06 28.17
CA LYS A 104 -3.83 -17.15 28.61
C LYS A 104 -3.76 -15.77 27.94
N LEU A 105 -2.55 -15.28 27.65
CA LEU A 105 -2.37 -14.00 26.96
C LEU A 105 -2.91 -14.08 25.53
N HIS A 106 -2.65 -15.17 24.82
CA HIS A 106 -3.20 -15.39 23.48
C HIS A 106 -4.73 -15.40 23.49
N GLU A 107 -5.35 -16.11 24.46
CA GLU A 107 -6.82 -16.12 24.62
C GLU A 107 -7.36 -14.71 24.88
N ALA A 108 -6.72 -13.98 25.79
CA ALA A 108 -7.14 -12.61 26.13
C ALA A 108 -7.02 -11.64 24.95
N ILE A 109 -5.94 -11.70 24.17
CA ILE A 109 -5.73 -10.88 22.98
C ILE A 109 -6.75 -11.22 21.90
N TYR A 110 -7.05 -12.49 21.68
CA TYR A 110 -8.10 -12.94 20.76
C TYR A 110 -9.48 -12.41 21.17
N ASN A 111 -9.84 -12.55 22.45
CA ASN A 111 -11.11 -12.06 22.99
C ASN A 111 -11.19 -10.53 22.95
N MET A 112 -10.08 -9.81 23.13
CA MET A 112 -10.02 -8.35 22.94
C MET A 112 -10.30 -7.98 21.47
N GLY A 113 -9.75 -8.72 20.52
CA GLY A 113 -10.07 -8.54 19.10
C GLY A 113 -11.56 -8.72 18.81
N LEU A 114 -12.22 -9.75 19.39
CA LEU A 114 -13.67 -9.96 19.24
C LEU A 114 -14.50 -8.88 19.94
N ASP A 115 -14.10 -8.47 21.14
CA ASP A 115 -14.80 -7.40 21.91
C ASP A 115 -14.78 -6.08 21.16
N GLU A 116 -13.63 -5.70 20.62
CA GLU A 116 -13.48 -4.50 19.80
C GLU A 116 -14.18 -4.62 18.42
N MET A 117 -14.24 -5.82 17.84
CA MET A 117 -14.99 -6.10 16.61
C MET A 117 -16.47 -5.83 16.74
N VAL A 118 -17.07 -6.22 17.89
CA VAL A 118 -18.49 -5.94 18.16
C VAL A 118 -18.73 -4.43 18.17
N ASN A 119 -17.81 -3.65 18.75
CA ASN A 119 -17.90 -2.20 18.79
C ASN A 119 -17.67 -1.54 17.42
N ALA A 120 -17.10 -2.25 16.45
CA ALA A 120 -16.83 -1.73 15.11
C ALA A 120 -18.03 -1.85 14.15
N VAL A 121 -19.11 -2.49 14.56
CA VAL A 121 -20.36 -2.56 13.77
C VAL A 121 -21.24 -1.35 14.13
N GLU A 122 -21.46 -0.49 13.15
CA GLU A 122 -22.29 0.73 13.31
C GLU A 122 -23.80 0.39 13.29
N PRO A 123 -24.68 1.27 13.77
CA PRO A 123 -26.13 1.04 13.76
C PRO A 123 -26.74 0.78 12.37
N ASP A 124 -26.10 1.25 11.30
CA ASP A 124 -26.50 0.98 9.91
C ASP A 124 -25.91 -0.33 9.37
N THR A 125 -25.38 -1.16 10.25
CA THR A 125 -24.73 -2.45 9.96
C THR A 125 -23.47 -2.31 9.09
N THR A 126 -22.83 -1.13 9.05
CA THR A 126 -21.54 -0.99 8.38
C THR A 126 -20.39 -1.20 9.35
N LEU A 127 -19.23 -1.57 8.82
CA LEU A 127 -17.99 -1.68 9.58
C LEU A 127 -17.33 -0.29 9.69
N ARG A 128 -17.08 0.16 10.91
CA ARG A 128 -16.34 1.37 11.23
C ARG A 128 -14.84 1.11 11.15
N THR A 129 -14.11 1.97 10.47
CA THR A 129 -12.66 1.85 10.26
C THR A 129 -11.85 1.87 11.56
N GLY A 130 -12.19 2.73 12.51
CA GLY A 130 -11.55 2.83 13.82
C GLY A 130 -12.30 3.78 14.74
N LYS A 131 -11.93 3.85 16.01
CA LYS A 131 -12.60 4.71 16.98
C LYS A 131 -12.52 6.19 16.56
N GLU A 132 -11.35 6.63 16.12
CA GLU A 132 -11.07 7.99 15.65
C GLU A 132 -11.37 8.16 14.15
N TRP A 133 -11.51 7.08 13.40
CA TRP A 133 -11.81 7.06 11.96
C TRP A 133 -13.25 6.59 11.72
N ALA A 134 -14.15 7.55 11.52
CA ALA A 134 -15.56 7.26 11.23
C ALA A 134 -15.77 6.78 9.79
N GLY A 135 -16.82 5.97 9.60
CA GLY A 135 -17.30 5.57 8.29
C GLY A 135 -16.54 4.38 7.69
N VAL A 136 -16.89 4.09 6.45
CA VAL A 136 -16.35 2.98 5.67
C VAL A 136 -15.29 3.52 4.71
N TRP A 137 -14.08 2.95 4.79
CA TRP A 137 -13.00 3.20 3.85
C TRP A 137 -12.74 1.92 3.05
N THR A 138 -12.62 2.05 1.74
CA THR A 138 -12.53 0.89 0.82
C THR A 138 -11.38 -0.03 1.18
N ARG A 139 -10.19 0.53 1.40
CA ARG A 139 -8.98 -0.23 1.75
C ARG A 139 -9.12 -0.93 3.09
N ASP A 140 -9.39 -0.16 4.13
CA ASP A 140 -9.42 -0.61 5.53
C ASP A 140 -10.41 -1.75 5.73
N VAL A 141 -11.61 -1.57 5.22
CA VAL A 141 -12.67 -2.58 5.32
C VAL A 141 -12.33 -3.80 4.49
N SER A 142 -11.79 -3.64 3.27
CA SER A 142 -11.47 -4.77 2.40
C SER A 142 -10.35 -5.64 2.97
N TYR A 143 -9.27 -5.04 3.48
CA TYR A 143 -8.21 -5.80 4.17
C TYR A 143 -8.73 -6.51 5.41
N SER A 144 -9.58 -5.87 6.19
CA SER A 144 -10.21 -6.47 7.38
C SER A 144 -11.12 -7.66 7.02
N ILE A 145 -11.87 -7.55 5.92
CA ILE A 145 -12.74 -8.61 5.40
C ILE A 145 -11.91 -9.84 5.03
N ILE A 146 -10.81 -9.66 4.31
CA ILE A 146 -9.93 -10.77 3.90
C ILE A 146 -9.33 -11.46 5.13
N LEU A 147 -8.90 -10.70 6.13
CA LEU A 147 -8.31 -11.24 7.36
C LEU A 147 -9.33 -12.05 8.15
N SER A 148 -10.46 -11.44 8.55
CA SER A 148 -11.42 -12.14 9.43
C SER A 148 -12.88 -11.71 9.28
N MET A 149 -13.21 -10.52 8.81
CA MET A 149 -14.59 -10.04 8.82
C MET A 149 -15.51 -10.80 7.85
N CYS A 150 -14.98 -11.44 6.79
CA CYS A 150 -15.78 -12.23 5.85
C CYS A 150 -16.51 -13.43 6.49
N TYR A 151 -16.02 -13.93 7.63
CA TYR A 151 -16.64 -15.03 8.38
C TYR A 151 -17.09 -14.65 9.79
N MET A 152 -16.52 -13.59 10.38
CA MET A 152 -16.95 -13.08 11.68
C MET A 152 -18.17 -12.15 11.57
N GLN A 153 -18.19 -11.29 10.54
CA GLN A 153 -19.22 -10.27 10.31
C GLN A 153 -19.62 -10.21 8.82
N PRO A 154 -20.10 -11.32 8.22
CA PRO A 154 -20.33 -11.38 6.77
C PRO A 154 -21.37 -10.38 6.27
N GLU A 155 -22.46 -10.16 7.00
CA GLU A 155 -23.50 -9.21 6.62
C GLU A 155 -22.98 -7.76 6.62
N ALA A 156 -22.34 -7.35 7.72
CA ALA A 156 -21.73 -6.04 7.83
C ALA A 156 -20.64 -5.82 6.77
N SER A 157 -19.90 -6.87 6.42
CA SER A 157 -18.91 -6.86 5.33
C SER A 157 -19.55 -6.59 3.98
N MET A 158 -20.63 -7.29 3.64
CA MET A 158 -21.37 -7.12 2.39
C MET A 158 -21.94 -5.69 2.26
N ILE A 159 -22.58 -5.18 3.32
CA ILE A 159 -23.17 -3.83 3.36
C ILE A 159 -22.07 -2.79 3.20
N SER A 160 -20.95 -2.94 3.91
CA SER A 160 -19.82 -2.02 3.84
C SER A 160 -19.19 -1.95 2.45
N LEU A 161 -18.95 -3.09 1.81
CA LEU A 161 -18.44 -3.11 0.44
C LEU A 161 -19.40 -2.42 -0.54
N MET A 162 -20.71 -2.63 -0.40
CA MET A 162 -21.70 -1.99 -1.28
C MET A 162 -21.79 -0.47 -1.06
N LYS A 163 -21.48 0.05 0.12
CA LYS A 163 -21.38 1.48 0.38
C LYS A 163 -20.24 2.15 -0.41
N LYS A 164 -19.27 1.37 -0.86
CA LYS A 164 -18.12 1.81 -1.66
C LYS A 164 -18.30 1.52 -3.15
N VAL A 165 -19.53 1.51 -3.62
CA VAL A 165 -19.89 1.42 -5.05
C VAL A 165 -20.68 2.66 -5.44
N ASN A 166 -20.23 3.38 -6.46
CA ASN A 166 -20.91 4.57 -6.94
C ASN A 166 -22.16 4.23 -7.80
N PRO A 167 -23.02 5.20 -8.13
CA PRO A 167 -24.22 4.96 -8.95
C PRO A 167 -23.93 4.37 -10.33
N SER A 168 -22.73 4.58 -10.89
CA SER A 168 -22.30 3.97 -12.16
C SER A 168 -21.87 2.51 -12.02
N GLY A 169 -21.93 1.94 -10.81
CA GLY A 169 -21.50 0.57 -10.52
C GLY A 169 -19.98 0.39 -10.56
N GLN A 170 -19.22 1.39 -10.12
CA GLN A 170 -17.76 1.34 -10.00
C GLN A 170 -17.36 1.41 -8.52
N ILE A 171 -16.30 0.69 -8.20
CA ILE A 171 -15.69 0.74 -6.86
C ILE A 171 -15.10 2.13 -6.63
N ILE A 172 -15.40 2.74 -5.48
CA ILE A 172 -14.88 4.05 -5.09
C ILE A 172 -13.44 3.91 -4.59
N GLN A 173 -12.55 4.78 -5.06
CA GLN A 173 -11.22 4.95 -4.52
C GLN A 173 -11.26 5.99 -3.42
N ASP A 174 -11.00 5.56 -2.18
CA ASP A 174 -10.71 6.50 -1.10
C ASP A 174 -9.30 7.05 -1.28
N THR A 175 -9.07 8.22 -0.71
CA THR A 175 -7.83 8.93 -0.93
C THR A 175 -7.34 9.63 0.33
N GLY A 176 -6.03 9.73 0.44
CA GLY A 176 -5.32 10.63 1.34
C GLY A 176 -4.79 11.87 0.60
N SER A 177 -3.60 12.32 0.94
CA SER A 177 -2.96 13.50 0.34
C SER A 177 -2.46 13.28 -1.09
N GLY A 178 -2.35 12.01 -1.55
CA GLY A 178 -1.97 11.67 -2.92
C GLY A 178 -3.02 12.00 -3.97
N GLY A 179 -4.29 11.87 -3.63
CA GLY A 179 -5.42 12.11 -4.52
C GLY A 179 -6.27 10.86 -4.77
N ALA A 180 -7.49 11.04 -5.28
CA ALA A 180 -8.39 9.95 -5.63
C ALA A 180 -7.98 9.26 -6.96
N TRP A 181 -8.84 8.40 -7.50
CA TRP A 181 -8.64 7.84 -8.83
C TRP A 181 -8.54 8.95 -9.90
N PRO A 182 -7.61 8.94 -10.84
CA PRO A 182 -6.64 7.90 -11.18
C PRO A 182 -5.26 8.03 -10.53
N ILE A 183 -5.12 8.84 -9.48
CA ILE A 183 -3.84 8.99 -8.76
C ILE A 183 -3.61 7.78 -7.88
N SER A 184 -4.55 7.46 -7.01
CA SER A 184 -4.59 6.22 -6.24
C SER A 184 -5.42 5.18 -6.98
N THR A 185 -4.97 3.93 -6.99
CA THR A 185 -5.60 2.85 -7.77
C THR A 185 -5.72 1.53 -6.99
N ASP A 186 -5.41 1.49 -5.70
CA ASP A 186 -5.38 0.29 -4.87
C ASP A 186 -6.76 -0.25 -4.44
N ARG A 187 -7.86 0.41 -4.82
CA ARG A 187 -9.23 0.00 -4.52
C ARG A 187 -9.61 -1.41 -4.98
N MET A 188 -8.78 -2.04 -5.82
CA MET A 188 -9.05 -3.40 -6.32
C MET A 188 -8.97 -4.47 -5.24
N ILE A 189 -8.45 -4.17 -4.06
CA ILE A 189 -8.57 -5.04 -2.88
C ILE A 189 -10.04 -5.36 -2.54
N TRP A 190 -10.98 -4.47 -2.87
CA TRP A 190 -12.43 -4.71 -2.78
C TRP A 190 -12.88 -5.99 -3.51
N VAL A 191 -12.33 -6.25 -4.69
CA VAL A 191 -12.66 -7.44 -5.51
C VAL A 191 -12.23 -8.72 -4.79
N VAL A 192 -11.04 -8.71 -4.20
CA VAL A 192 -10.52 -9.83 -3.44
C VAL A 192 -11.37 -10.08 -2.19
N ALA A 193 -11.73 -9.00 -1.47
CA ALA A 193 -12.61 -9.07 -0.31
C ALA A 193 -14.01 -9.61 -0.64
N ALA A 194 -14.61 -9.15 -1.73
CA ALA A 194 -15.92 -9.61 -2.20
C ALA A 194 -15.90 -11.11 -2.53
N TYR A 195 -14.82 -11.60 -3.14
CA TYR A 195 -14.66 -13.02 -3.42
C TYR A 195 -14.39 -13.84 -2.14
N GLU A 196 -13.67 -13.29 -1.18
CA GLU A 196 -13.43 -13.94 0.11
C GLU A 196 -14.73 -14.14 0.90
N ILE A 197 -15.65 -13.16 0.88
CA ILE A 197 -17.00 -13.30 1.45
C ILE A 197 -17.74 -14.46 0.79
N TYR A 198 -17.71 -14.57 -0.54
CA TYR A 198 -18.34 -15.71 -1.23
C TYR A 198 -17.73 -17.04 -0.80
N LYS A 199 -16.41 -17.15 -0.70
CA LYS A 199 -15.75 -18.38 -0.25
C LYS A 199 -16.14 -18.75 1.17
N ALA A 200 -16.30 -17.78 2.06
CA ALA A 200 -16.70 -18.01 3.45
C ALA A 200 -18.19 -18.40 3.56
N THR A 201 -19.08 -17.73 2.83
CA THR A 201 -20.54 -17.87 2.98
C THR A 201 -21.18 -18.85 1.99
N GLY A 202 -20.61 -19.01 0.81
CA GLY A 202 -21.23 -19.75 -0.30
C GLY A 202 -22.40 -19.03 -0.94
N ASP A 203 -22.62 -17.75 -0.64
CA ASP A 203 -23.76 -16.95 -1.16
C ASP A 203 -23.59 -16.63 -2.64
N ARG A 204 -24.35 -17.37 -3.46
CA ARG A 204 -24.34 -17.19 -4.92
C ARG A 204 -24.98 -15.86 -5.35
N GLN A 205 -25.98 -15.35 -4.64
CA GLN A 205 -26.62 -14.08 -4.98
C GLN A 205 -25.65 -12.92 -4.78
N TRP A 206 -24.84 -13.00 -3.70
CA TRP A 206 -23.73 -12.08 -3.48
C TRP A 206 -22.75 -12.10 -4.66
N LEU A 207 -22.33 -13.29 -5.10
CA LEU A 207 -21.39 -13.43 -6.21
C LEU A 207 -21.94 -12.82 -7.51
N GLU A 208 -23.20 -13.08 -7.85
CA GLU A 208 -23.90 -12.53 -9.01
C GLU A 208 -23.99 -11.00 -8.96
N LYS A 209 -24.15 -10.43 -7.76
CA LYS A 209 -24.21 -8.97 -7.52
C LYS A 209 -22.85 -8.30 -7.70
N VAL A 210 -21.77 -8.88 -7.16
CA VAL A 210 -20.46 -8.19 -7.10
C VAL A 210 -19.61 -8.38 -8.35
N TYR A 211 -19.78 -9.47 -9.08
CA TYR A 211 -18.99 -9.77 -10.27
C TYR A 211 -19.05 -8.66 -11.36
N PRO A 212 -20.22 -8.14 -11.77
CA PRO A 212 -20.28 -7.08 -12.78
C PRO A 212 -19.65 -5.77 -12.31
N ILE A 213 -19.68 -5.47 -11.01
CA ILE A 213 -19.01 -4.29 -10.40
C ILE A 213 -17.50 -4.44 -10.51
N ALA A 214 -16.97 -5.60 -10.11
CA ALA A 214 -15.56 -5.94 -10.20
C ALA A 214 -15.05 -5.85 -11.64
N LEU A 215 -15.72 -6.52 -12.57
CA LEU A 215 -15.34 -6.57 -13.98
C LEU A 215 -15.31 -5.18 -14.61
N ARG A 216 -16.34 -4.36 -14.35
CA ARG A 216 -16.43 -2.97 -14.87
C ARG A 216 -15.26 -2.12 -14.37
N SER A 217 -14.98 -2.18 -13.07
CA SER A 217 -13.90 -1.39 -12.45
C SER A 217 -12.52 -1.80 -12.97
N ILE A 218 -12.25 -3.09 -13.04
CA ILE A 218 -10.98 -3.62 -13.57
C ILE A 218 -10.78 -3.20 -15.04
N ARG A 219 -11.80 -3.38 -15.90
CA ARG A 219 -11.68 -3.03 -17.33
C ARG A 219 -11.44 -1.55 -17.55
N LYS A 220 -12.11 -0.69 -16.76
CA LYS A 220 -11.89 0.75 -16.83
C LYS A 220 -10.46 1.12 -16.49
N ASP A 221 -9.94 0.55 -15.42
CA ASP A 221 -8.57 0.84 -14.99
C ASP A 221 -7.54 0.34 -16.00
N MET A 222 -7.69 -0.87 -16.52
CA MET A 222 -6.83 -1.37 -17.58
C MET A 222 -6.86 -0.48 -18.83
N ALA A 223 -8.01 0.11 -19.16
CA ALA A 223 -8.13 1.03 -20.30
C ALA A 223 -7.51 2.41 -20.05
N THR A 224 -7.43 2.87 -18.79
CA THR A 224 -7.06 4.26 -18.45
C THR A 224 -5.68 4.39 -17.86
N VAL A 225 -5.30 3.49 -16.91
CA VAL A 225 -4.09 3.62 -16.10
C VAL A 225 -3.03 2.56 -16.38
N MET A 226 -3.23 1.65 -17.32
CA MET A 226 -2.19 0.70 -17.70
C MET A 226 -1.04 1.41 -18.41
N SER A 227 0.18 1.08 -18.01
CA SER A 227 1.41 1.57 -18.63
C SER A 227 1.81 0.74 -19.86
N PRO A 228 2.71 1.27 -20.72
CA PRO A 228 3.28 0.49 -21.84
C PRO A 228 4.04 -0.78 -21.42
N ARG A 229 4.44 -0.87 -20.15
CA ARG A 229 5.10 -2.05 -19.57
C ARG A 229 4.11 -3.14 -19.12
N GLY A 230 2.82 -2.92 -19.28
CA GLY A 230 1.76 -3.82 -18.82
C GLY A 230 1.51 -3.77 -17.32
N LEU A 231 1.96 -2.70 -16.65
CA LEU A 231 1.76 -2.45 -15.22
C LEU A 231 0.65 -1.41 -15.00
N ILE A 232 -0.05 -1.49 -13.89
CA ILE A 232 -1.00 -0.48 -13.46
C ILE A 232 -0.23 0.68 -12.82
N LYS A 233 -0.53 1.90 -13.27
CA LYS A 233 -0.01 3.15 -12.69
C LYS A 233 -0.86 3.57 -11.50
N GLY A 234 -0.23 4.30 -10.58
CA GLY A 234 -0.86 4.89 -9.40
C GLY A 234 -0.02 4.76 -8.15
N GLU A 235 -0.58 5.21 -7.06
CA GLU A 235 0.04 5.27 -5.75
C GLU A 235 0.31 3.87 -5.17
N THR A 236 1.22 3.79 -4.20
CA THR A 236 1.47 2.57 -3.43
C THR A 236 0.19 2.12 -2.72
N SER A 237 0.03 0.79 -2.51
CA SER A 237 -1.12 0.27 -1.79
C SER A 237 -1.19 0.82 -0.37
N PHE A 238 -2.33 1.20 0.11
CA PHE A 238 -2.68 1.80 1.41
C PHE A 238 -1.83 3.00 1.89
N ILE A 239 -0.61 3.23 1.38
CA ILE A 239 0.28 4.31 1.80
C ILE A 239 -0.10 5.59 1.04
N ASP A 240 -1.16 6.23 1.47
CA ASP A 240 -1.83 7.32 0.77
C ASP A 240 -1.44 8.74 1.25
N TRP A 241 -0.49 8.86 2.16
CA TRP A 241 0.11 10.14 2.54
C TRP A 241 1.43 10.33 1.80
N ARG A 242 1.37 11.05 0.68
CA ARG A 242 2.48 11.18 -0.28
C ARG A 242 3.76 11.76 0.34
N GLU A 243 3.66 12.69 1.28
CA GLU A 243 4.78 13.32 1.96
C GLU A 243 5.60 12.31 2.77
N GLN A 244 4.97 11.22 3.18
CA GLN A 244 5.59 10.13 3.93
C GLN A 244 6.01 8.92 3.09
N SER A 245 5.77 8.94 1.77
CA SER A 245 5.97 7.77 0.90
C SER A 245 6.82 8.07 -0.32
N TYR A 246 6.78 9.31 -0.80
CA TYR A 246 7.40 9.76 -2.04
C TYR A 246 8.40 10.88 -1.83
N PRO A 247 9.35 11.11 -2.75
CA PRO A 247 10.21 12.28 -2.71
C PRO A 247 9.37 13.57 -2.78
N LYS A 248 9.76 14.59 -2.00
CA LYS A 248 9.00 15.86 -1.85
C LYS A 248 8.72 16.57 -3.17
N TRP A 249 9.55 16.38 -4.21
CA TRP A 249 9.37 17.01 -5.53
C TRP A 249 8.22 16.40 -6.34
N MET A 250 7.82 15.15 -6.05
CA MET A 250 6.75 14.52 -6.80
C MET A 250 5.41 15.21 -6.51
N GLN A 251 4.83 15.76 -7.57
CA GLN A 251 3.49 16.30 -7.53
C GLN A 251 2.47 15.18 -7.71
N THR A 252 1.20 15.45 -7.45
CA THR A 252 0.09 14.51 -7.63
C THR A 252 0.09 13.85 -9.02
N VAL A 253 0.44 14.61 -10.06
CA VAL A 253 0.58 14.08 -11.43
C VAL A 253 1.72 13.06 -11.54
N ASP A 254 2.86 13.32 -10.90
CA ASP A 254 4.02 12.41 -10.93
C ASP A 254 3.69 11.08 -10.22
N ILE A 255 2.97 11.15 -9.09
CA ILE A 255 2.49 9.98 -8.34
C ILE A 255 1.53 9.13 -9.19
N SER A 256 0.61 9.77 -9.91
CA SER A 256 -0.33 9.07 -10.82
C SER A 256 0.37 8.26 -11.92
N GLN A 257 1.63 8.53 -12.18
CA GLN A 257 2.46 7.84 -13.17
C GLN A 257 3.44 6.85 -12.55
N SER A 258 3.56 6.79 -11.22
CA SER A 258 4.34 5.74 -10.57
C SER A 258 3.71 4.37 -10.82
N GLU A 259 4.52 3.33 -10.77
CA GLU A 259 4.04 1.96 -10.85
C GLU A 259 4.44 1.29 -9.54
N ALA A 260 3.47 1.07 -8.67
CA ALA A 260 3.68 0.52 -7.34
C ALA A 260 3.57 -1.01 -7.36
N MET A 261 4.54 -1.69 -6.76
CA MET A 261 4.60 -3.14 -6.72
C MET A 261 3.38 -3.72 -6.00
N GLY A 262 3.08 -3.27 -4.78
CA GLY A 262 1.96 -3.74 -3.99
C GLY A 262 0.62 -3.54 -4.69
N THR A 263 0.38 -2.38 -5.32
CA THR A 263 -0.83 -2.11 -6.10
C THR A 263 -0.96 -3.06 -7.28
N ASN A 264 0.13 -3.35 -8.00
CA ASN A 264 0.11 -4.31 -9.11
C ASN A 264 -0.16 -5.75 -8.64
N VAL A 265 0.37 -6.16 -7.49
CA VAL A 265 0.06 -7.45 -6.86
C VAL A 265 -1.44 -7.55 -6.54
N LEU A 266 -2.05 -6.49 -6.00
CA LEU A 266 -3.49 -6.42 -5.76
C LEU A 266 -4.30 -6.59 -7.04
N TYR A 267 -3.89 -5.96 -8.14
CA TYR A 267 -4.56 -6.12 -9.42
C TYR A 267 -4.46 -7.53 -9.98
N ALA A 268 -3.30 -8.18 -9.87
CA ALA A 268 -3.14 -9.57 -10.27
C ALA A 268 -4.04 -10.51 -9.45
N ALA A 269 -4.11 -10.28 -8.13
CA ALA A 269 -5.01 -11.01 -7.23
C ALA A 269 -6.49 -10.75 -7.58
N ALA A 270 -6.87 -9.50 -7.85
CA ALA A 270 -8.23 -9.13 -8.23
C ALA A 270 -8.65 -9.72 -9.58
N LEU A 271 -7.76 -9.74 -10.57
CA LEU A 271 -7.99 -10.40 -11.87
C LEU A 271 -8.21 -11.90 -11.69
N ASN A 272 -7.40 -12.57 -10.87
CA ASN A 272 -7.57 -13.99 -10.55
C ASN A 272 -8.88 -14.26 -9.81
N ALA A 273 -9.25 -13.44 -8.83
CA ALA A 273 -10.52 -13.55 -8.12
C ALA A 273 -11.70 -13.36 -9.08
N CYS A 274 -11.65 -12.34 -9.95
CA CYS A 274 -12.67 -12.08 -10.95
C CYS A 274 -12.78 -13.22 -11.99
N ALA A 275 -11.66 -13.83 -12.38
CA ALA A 275 -11.63 -15.01 -13.25
C ALA A 275 -12.33 -16.21 -12.61
N GLN A 276 -12.09 -16.45 -11.30
CA GLN A 276 -12.76 -17.52 -10.56
C GLN A 276 -14.27 -17.25 -10.41
N MET A 277 -14.66 -15.99 -10.12
CA MET A 277 -16.08 -15.60 -10.10
C MET A 277 -16.75 -15.86 -11.46
N ALA A 278 -16.11 -15.48 -12.57
CA ALA A 278 -16.58 -15.72 -13.92
C ALA A 278 -16.78 -17.22 -14.23
N ASP A 279 -15.81 -18.06 -13.80
CA ASP A 279 -15.89 -19.53 -13.98
C ASP A 279 -17.08 -20.13 -13.23
N ILE A 280 -17.28 -19.73 -11.96
CA ILE A 280 -18.41 -20.16 -11.11
C ILE A 280 -19.75 -19.74 -11.74
N LEU A 281 -19.80 -18.57 -12.39
CA LEU A 281 -20.98 -18.05 -13.10
C LEU A 281 -21.16 -18.61 -14.51
N GLY A 282 -20.29 -19.53 -14.93
CA GLY A 282 -20.37 -20.19 -16.25
C GLY A 282 -19.81 -19.36 -17.41
N GLN A 283 -19.18 -18.21 -17.15
CA GLN A 283 -18.63 -17.30 -18.15
C GLN A 283 -17.20 -17.70 -18.56
N ARG A 284 -17.03 -18.94 -19.06
CA ARG A 284 -15.72 -19.57 -19.29
C ARG A 284 -14.76 -18.76 -20.20
N LYS A 285 -15.30 -18.11 -21.26
CA LYS A 285 -14.46 -17.28 -22.16
C LYS A 285 -13.88 -16.07 -21.44
N GLU A 286 -14.70 -15.41 -20.62
CA GLU A 286 -14.24 -14.25 -19.85
C GLU A 286 -13.28 -14.67 -18.71
N ALA A 287 -13.55 -15.81 -18.06
CA ALA A 287 -12.65 -16.38 -17.07
C ALA A 287 -11.25 -16.66 -17.66
N ALA A 288 -11.19 -17.26 -18.85
CA ALA A 288 -9.93 -17.51 -19.54
C ALA A 288 -9.18 -16.21 -19.89
N ARG A 289 -9.90 -15.18 -20.35
CA ARG A 289 -9.31 -13.87 -20.65
C ARG A 289 -8.74 -13.20 -19.40
N LEU A 290 -9.53 -13.12 -18.32
CA LEU A 290 -9.10 -12.52 -17.06
C LEU A 290 -7.88 -13.24 -16.47
N LYS A 291 -7.83 -14.57 -16.58
CA LYS A 291 -6.69 -15.37 -16.17
C LYS A 291 -5.44 -15.07 -17.00
N ALA A 292 -5.59 -14.86 -18.31
CA ALA A 292 -4.49 -14.45 -19.18
C ALA A 292 -3.99 -13.05 -18.83
N ASP A 293 -4.89 -12.11 -18.57
CA ASP A 293 -4.55 -10.74 -18.13
C ASP A 293 -3.81 -10.77 -16.77
N ALA A 294 -4.25 -11.60 -15.82
CA ALA A 294 -3.58 -11.83 -14.54
C ALA A 294 -2.16 -12.40 -14.73
N GLY A 295 -2.00 -13.37 -15.63
CA GLY A 295 -0.70 -13.96 -15.96
C GLY A 295 0.25 -12.92 -16.54
N ALA A 296 -0.20 -12.14 -17.53
CA ALA A 296 0.60 -11.08 -18.14
C ALA A 296 1.05 -10.02 -17.12
N LEU A 297 0.17 -9.64 -16.20
CA LEU A 297 0.52 -8.71 -15.13
C LEU A 297 1.51 -9.33 -14.13
N THR A 298 1.32 -10.60 -13.76
CA THR A 298 2.26 -11.35 -12.92
C THR A 298 3.67 -11.41 -13.54
N ASP A 299 3.75 -11.67 -14.85
CA ASP A 299 5.03 -11.67 -15.58
C ASP A 299 5.69 -10.28 -15.56
N ALA A 300 4.89 -9.23 -15.76
CA ALA A 300 5.39 -7.85 -15.70
C ALA A 300 5.91 -7.50 -14.28
N ILE A 301 5.19 -7.88 -13.22
CA ILE A 301 5.63 -7.69 -11.83
C ILE A 301 6.99 -8.39 -11.62
N ASN A 302 7.08 -9.65 -11.98
CA ASN A 302 8.29 -10.46 -11.81
C ASN A 302 9.49 -9.94 -12.62
N LYS A 303 9.23 -9.32 -13.77
CA LYS A 303 10.25 -8.73 -14.64
C LYS A 303 10.75 -7.38 -14.16
N TYR A 304 9.88 -6.50 -13.73
CA TYR A 304 10.21 -5.08 -13.54
C TYR A 304 10.49 -4.68 -12.11
N PHE A 305 10.06 -5.45 -11.10
CA PHE A 305 10.26 -5.09 -9.70
C PHE A 305 11.29 -5.93 -8.97
N TRP A 306 11.65 -7.11 -9.47
CA TRP A 306 12.58 -7.99 -8.79
C TRP A 306 14.00 -7.39 -8.73
N LEU A 307 14.59 -7.40 -7.54
CA LEU A 307 15.95 -6.95 -7.25
C LEU A 307 16.80 -8.15 -6.82
N ASP A 308 17.65 -8.65 -7.73
CA ASP A 308 18.46 -9.84 -7.48
C ASP A 308 19.43 -9.64 -6.30
N ASP A 309 19.99 -8.43 -6.16
CA ASP A 309 20.92 -8.07 -5.09
C ASP A 309 20.26 -7.92 -3.71
N LYS A 310 18.93 -7.75 -3.68
CA LYS A 310 18.13 -7.60 -2.46
C LYS A 310 17.37 -8.86 -2.09
N GLY A 311 17.02 -9.71 -3.06
CA GLY A 311 16.21 -10.90 -2.87
C GLY A 311 14.73 -10.60 -2.57
N TYR A 312 14.23 -9.43 -2.99
CA TYR A 312 12.83 -9.02 -2.91
C TYR A 312 12.46 -8.06 -4.04
N TYR A 313 11.18 -7.72 -4.16
CA TYR A 313 10.70 -6.71 -5.11
C TYR A 313 10.87 -5.30 -4.56
N GLY A 314 11.38 -4.37 -5.37
CA GLY A 314 11.41 -2.95 -5.06
C GLY A 314 10.00 -2.36 -4.96
N MET A 315 9.85 -1.29 -4.18
CA MET A 315 8.57 -0.73 -3.76
C MET A 315 7.75 -0.16 -4.92
N TYR A 316 8.34 0.71 -5.74
CA TYR A 316 7.69 1.31 -6.92
C TYR A 316 8.73 1.86 -7.89
N THR A 317 8.32 2.07 -9.15
CA THR A 317 9.08 2.84 -10.12
C THR A 317 8.49 4.24 -10.26
N TYR A 318 9.35 5.25 -10.38
CA TYR A 318 9.00 6.67 -10.45
C TYR A 318 9.90 7.44 -11.43
N GLY A 319 9.59 8.68 -11.70
CA GLY A 319 10.23 9.52 -12.70
C GLY A 319 9.26 9.89 -13.82
N ARG A 320 9.62 10.88 -14.64
CA ARG A 320 8.75 11.42 -15.69
C ARG A 320 8.88 10.65 -16.99
N ASP A 321 9.93 10.91 -17.78
CA ASP A 321 10.17 10.22 -19.05
C ASP A 321 10.82 8.85 -18.84
N HIS A 322 11.69 8.71 -17.85
CA HIS A 322 12.43 7.50 -17.54
C HIS A 322 12.16 7.04 -16.11
N LYS A 323 11.74 5.80 -15.98
CA LYS A 323 11.42 5.23 -14.67
C LYS A 323 12.68 4.73 -13.97
N ILE A 324 12.81 5.10 -12.69
CA ILE A 324 13.84 4.64 -11.77
C ILE A 324 13.17 3.77 -10.71
N MET A 325 13.84 2.70 -10.31
CA MET A 325 13.37 1.82 -9.23
C MET A 325 13.65 2.45 -7.87
N ASN A 326 12.62 2.52 -7.01
CA ASN A 326 12.79 2.70 -5.57
C ASN A 326 13.11 1.34 -4.94
N PRO A 327 14.35 1.11 -4.47
CA PRO A 327 14.80 -0.21 -4.01
C PRO A 327 14.35 -0.55 -2.58
N ARG A 328 13.49 0.25 -1.97
CA ARG A 328 12.97 -0.04 -0.62
C ARG A 328 12.12 -1.31 -0.64
N ALA A 329 12.20 -2.08 0.44
CA ALA A 329 11.24 -3.16 0.69
C ALA A 329 9.92 -2.54 1.16
N GLU A 330 8.79 -2.97 0.62
CA GLU A 330 7.44 -2.59 1.08
C GLU A 330 6.72 -3.86 1.56
N THR A 331 6.55 -3.97 2.87
CA THR A 331 6.20 -5.25 3.52
C THR A 331 4.83 -5.78 3.11
N LEU A 332 3.80 -4.94 2.93
CA LEU A 332 2.46 -5.42 2.57
C LEU A 332 2.45 -6.04 1.16
N GLY A 333 3.00 -5.34 0.17
CA GLY A 333 3.06 -5.86 -1.20
C GLY A 333 3.91 -7.13 -1.29
N LEU A 334 5.01 -7.19 -0.54
CA LEU A 334 5.83 -8.41 -0.43
C LEU A 334 5.04 -9.57 0.18
N ALA A 335 4.28 -9.33 1.26
CA ALA A 335 3.41 -10.33 1.86
C ALA A 335 2.33 -10.82 0.88
N LEU A 336 1.65 -9.89 0.21
CA LEU A 336 0.61 -10.22 -0.77
C LEU A 336 1.17 -10.99 -1.98
N SER A 337 2.43 -10.69 -2.41
CA SER A 337 3.07 -11.42 -3.50
C SER A 337 3.29 -12.91 -3.17
N ILE A 338 3.55 -13.22 -1.89
CA ILE A 338 3.63 -14.59 -1.38
C ILE A 338 2.22 -15.19 -1.29
N LEU A 339 1.29 -14.49 -0.64
CA LEU A 339 -0.04 -15.01 -0.32
C LEU A 339 -0.86 -15.36 -1.57
N TYR A 340 -0.73 -14.58 -2.64
CA TYR A 340 -1.46 -14.75 -3.90
C TYR A 340 -0.65 -15.46 -5.00
N ASP A 341 0.51 -16.08 -4.66
CA ASP A 341 1.36 -16.83 -5.59
C ASP A 341 1.81 -16.00 -6.83
N ILE A 342 1.99 -14.69 -6.64
CA ILE A 342 2.55 -13.80 -7.68
C ILE A 342 4.06 -14.01 -7.77
N ALA A 343 4.74 -14.17 -6.63
CA ALA A 343 6.13 -14.57 -6.57
C ALA A 343 6.26 -16.08 -6.79
N PRO A 344 7.19 -16.57 -7.65
CA PRO A 344 7.54 -17.99 -7.74
C PRO A 344 8.05 -18.54 -6.40
N ALA A 345 7.94 -19.84 -6.18
CA ALA A 345 8.22 -20.47 -4.89
C ALA A 345 9.63 -20.14 -4.33
N GLU A 346 10.65 -20.08 -5.18
CA GLU A 346 12.00 -19.68 -4.79
C GLU A 346 12.05 -18.22 -4.32
N ARG A 347 11.33 -17.32 -5.00
CA ARG A 347 11.24 -15.90 -4.61
C ARG A 347 10.42 -15.72 -3.36
N GLN A 348 9.36 -16.53 -3.12
CA GLN A 348 8.61 -16.50 -1.87
C GLN A 348 9.53 -16.75 -0.67
N LYS A 349 10.40 -17.76 -0.74
CA LYS A 349 11.41 -18.04 0.30
C LYS A 349 12.42 -16.92 0.44
N SER A 350 12.92 -16.41 -0.69
CA SER A 350 13.87 -15.30 -0.70
C SER A 350 13.27 -14.04 -0.05
N ILE A 351 12.04 -13.66 -0.40
CA ILE A 351 11.32 -12.53 0.20
C ILE A 351 11.16 -12.74 1.71
N SER A 352 10.75 -13.94 2.11
CA SER A 352 10.55 -14.30 3.51
C SER A 352 11.80 -14.11 4.37
N THR A 353 12.99 -14.39 3.82
CA THR A 353 14.26 -14.25 4.53
C THR A 353 14.91 -12.88 4.39
N ASN A 354 14.61 -12.10 3.33
CA ASN A 354 15.32 -10.86 3.02
C ASN A 354 14.56 -9.57 3.33
N ASN A 355 13.23 -9.62 3.55
CA ASN A 355 12.51 -8.41 3.99
C ASN A 355 13.04 -7.93 5.36
N PRO A 356 13.43 -6.66 5.50
CA PRO A 356 14.01 -6.17 6.75
C PRO A 356 13.01 -6.16 7.92
N HIS A 357 13.44 -6.70 9.05
CA HIS A 357 12.75 -6.63 10.34
C HIS A 357 13.49 -5.71 11.29
N THR A 358 12.79 -4.73 11.86
CA THR A 358 13.31 -3.92 12.96
C THR A 358 13.10 -4.64 14.31
N PRO A 359 13.71 -4.19 15.41
CA PRO A 359 13.52 -4.81 16.73
C PRO A 359 12.05 -4.93 17.18
N TYR A 360 11.18 -4.04 16.68
CA TYR A 360 9.73 -4.06 17.00
C TYR A 360 8.88 -4.84 16.00
N GLY A 361 9.44 -5.24 14.87
CA GLY A 361 8.77 -6.00 13.81
C GLY A 361 9.03 -5.45 12.40
N PRO A 362 8.33 -5.96 11.38
CA PRO A 362 8.49 -5.49 10.01
C PRO A 362 7.98 -4.06 9.85
N ALA A 363 8.81 -3.19 9.26
CA ALA A 363 8.41 -1.83 8.89
C ALA A 363 7.43 -1.87 7.71
N ILE A 364 6.60 -0.84 7.56
CA ILE A 364 5.78 -0.68 6.35
C ILE A 364 6.69 -0.69 5.12
N PHE A 365 7.74 0.11 5.13
CA PHE A 365 8.81 0.07 4.14
C PHE A 365 10.16 0.35 4.81
N TYR A 366 11.26 -0.03 4.15
CA TYR A 366 12.60 0.09 4.68
C TYR A 366 13.63 0.35 3.57
N PRO A 367 14.63 1.25 3.76
CA PRO A 367 14.82 2.16 4.90
C PRO A 367 13.83 3.34 4.92
N GLN A 368 13.73 4.01 6.07
CA GLN A 368 12.81 5.12 6.30
C GLN A 368 13.24 6.39 5.56
N ILE A 369 12.32 7.34 5.40
CA ILE A 369 12.60 8.69 4.91
C ILE A 369 13.05 9.56 6.07
N SER A 370 14.12 10.34 5.89
CA SER A 370 14.58 11.31 6.89
C SER A 370 13.61 12.49 7.00
N ASP A 371 13.59 13.12 8.17
CA ASP A 371 12.87 14.37 8.46
C ASP A 371 11.36 14.30 8.21
N MET A 372 10.79 13.10 8.45
CA MET A 372 9.36 12.84 8.38
C MET A 372 8.86 12.28 9.71
N PRO A 373 7.68 12.72 10.20
CA PRO A 373 7.06 12.14 11.38
C PRO A 373 6.70 10.67 11.15
N SER A 374 6.47 9.95 12.25
CA SER A 374 6.06 8.55 12.18
C SER A 374 4.56 8.45 11.95
N TYR A 375 4.17 7.82 10.85
CA TYR A 375 2.82 7.37 10.53
C TYR A 375 2.89 6.27 9.46
N HIS A 376 2.93 6.61 8.14
CA HIS A 376 3.35 5.65 7.12
C HIS A 376 4.87 5.46 7.14
N ASN A 377 5.61 6.53 7.27
CA ASN A 377 7.06 6.47 7.49
C ASN A 377 7.39 6.11 8.93
N ASN A 378 8.46 5.37 9.16
CA ASN A 378 8.99 5.04 10.49
C ASN A 378 7.95 4.37 11.41
N ALA A 379 7.14 3.48 10.85
CA ALA A 379 6.05 2.86 11.59
C ALA A 379 5.91 1.35 11.33
N LEU A 380 5.46 0.66 12.38
CA LEU A 380 4.88 -0.67 12.37
C LEU A 380 3.36 -0.53 12.35
N TRP A 381 2.70 -1.23 11.43
CA TRP A 381 1.24 -1.32 11.36
C TRP A 381 0.81 -2.76 11.61
N PRO A 382 0.02 -3.04 12.65
CA PRO A 382 -0.34 -4.43 13.00
C PRO A 382 -1.03 -5.20 11.88
N PHE A 383 -1.84 -4.56 11.05
CA PHE A 383 -2.47 -5.27 9.93
C PHE A 383 -1.44 -5.70 8.88
N VAL A 384 -0.45 -4.86 8.57
CA VAL A 384 0.68 -5.22 7.68
C VAL A 384 1.47 -6.37 8.28
N ALA A 385 1.78 -6.29 9.57
CA ALA A 385 2.47 -7.36 10.30
C ALA A 385 1.65 -8.65 10.31
N SER A 386 0.31 -8.57 10.35
CA SER A 386 -0.57 -9.74 10.28
C SER A 386 -0.52 -10.40 8.90
N TYR A 387 -0.63 -9.62 7.80
CA TYR A 387 -0.44 -10.16 6.44
C TYR A 387 0.95 -10.75 6.26
N TRP A 388 1.97 -10.10 6.82
CA TRP A 388 3.33 -10.62 6.80
C TRP A 388 3.45 -11.94 7.58
N THR A 389 2.80 -12.06 8.74
CA THR A 389 2.75 -13.31 9.53
C THR A 389 2.12 -14.45 8.74
N LEU A 390 1.00 -14.19 8.05
CA LEU A 390 0.37 -15.17 7.16
C LEU A 390 1.31 -15.59 6.03
N ALA A 391 2.03 -14.64 5.45
CA ALA A 391 3.01 -14.89 4.37
C ALA A 391 4.22 -15.69 4.87
N GLN A 392 4.72 -15.41 6.08
CA GLN A 392 5.80 -16.17 6.71
C GLN A 392 5.40 -17.63 6.96
N ALA A 393 4.20 -17.84 7.50
CA ALA A 393 3.66 -19.19 7.69
C ALA A 393 3.52 -19.95 6.35
N LYS A 394 3.01 -19.28 5.30
CA LYS A 394 2.89 -19.89 3.97
C LYS A 394 4.28 -20.21 3.37
N ALA A 395 5.28 -19.37 3.59
CA ALA A 395 6.65 -19.60 3.13
C ALA A 395 7.40 -20.67 3.96
N GLY A 396 6.85 -21.07 5.11
CA GLY A 396 7.44 -22.05 6.01
C GLY A 396 8.52 -21.50 6.95
N ASN A 397 8.54 -20.16 7.19
CA ASN A 397 9.50 -19.51 8.08
C ASN A 397 8.96 -19.40 9.50
N GLU A 398 9.38 -20.33 10.37
CA GLU A 398 8.94 -20.38 11.77
C GLU A 398 9.37 -19.12 12.57
N ALA A 399 10.64 -18.72 12.43
CA ALA A 399 11.18 -17.55 13.12
C ALA A 399 10.47 -16.26 12.70
N GLY A 400 10.27 -16.07 11.38
CA GLY A 400 9.53 -14.94 10.84
C GLY A 400 8.06 -14.92 11.27
N THR A 401 7.41 -16.09 11.36
CA THR A 401 6.05 -16.22 11.88
C THR A 401 5.97 -15.81 13.34
N MET A 402 6.89 -16.26 14.17
CA MET A 402 6.92 -15.90 15.59
C MET A 402 7.16 -14.41 15.82
N GLU A 403 8.11 -13.81 15.11
CA GLU A 403 8.33 -12.35 15.18
C GLU A 403 7.13 -11.55 14.68
N GLY A 404 6.46 -12.04 13.63
CA GLY A 404 5.22 -11.47 13.14
C GLY A 404 4.11 -11.49 14.19
N ILE A 405 3.86 -12.64 14.83
CA ILE A 405 2.89 -12.77 15.94
C ILE A 405 3.25 -11.80 17.07
N GLY A 406 4.51 -11.80 17.51
CA GLY A 406 4.97 -10.93 18.58
C GLY A 406 4.79 -9.44 18.27
N SER A 407 5.02 -9.02 17.02
CA SER A 407 4.87 -7.63 16.58
C SER A 407 3.42 -7.13 16.62
N VAL A 408 2.43 -8.05 16.57
CA VAL A 408 1.00 -7.74 16.74
C VAL A 408 0.57 -7.87 18.20
N PHE A 409 0.98 -8.94 18.88
CA PHE A 409 0.54 -9.22 20.24
C PHE A 409 1.15 -8.28 21.27
N ARG A 410 2.44 -7.91 21.10
CA ARG A 410 3.13 -6.97 21.99
C ARG A 410 2.35 -5.66 22.16
N PRO A 411 2.06 -4.92 21.09
CA PRO A 411 1.38 -3.64 21.25
C PRO A 411 -0.09 -3.80 21.70
N ALA A 412 -0.79 -4.84 21.25
CA ALA A 412 -2.16 -5.12 21.68
C ALA A 412 -2.24 -5.31 23.21
N ALA A 413 -1.29 -6.05 23.78
CA ALA A 413 -1.21 -6.24 25.23
C ALA A 413 -0.76 -4.99 25.99
N LEU A 414 0.34 -4.33 25.55
CA LEU A 414 0.90 -3.17 26.25
C LEU A 414 -0.03 -1.97 26.29
N PHE A 415 -0.79 -1.76 25.24
CA PHE A 415 -1.69 -0.61 25.12
C PHE A 415 -3.17 -0.97 25.35
N ALA A 416 -3.44 -2.25 25.65
CA ALA A 416 -4.76 -2.78 26.01
C ALA A 416 -5.87 -2.42 25.00
N THR A 417 -5.52 -2.35 23.72
CA THR A 417 -6.41 -2.10 22.57
C THR A 417 -5.65 -2.33 21.25
N ASN A 418 -6.36 -2.67 20.18
CA ASN A 418 -5.79 -2.75 18.85
C ASN A 418 -5.68 -1.36 18.24
N LYS A 419 -4.45 -0.79 18.26
CA LYS A 419 -4.14 0.51 17.65
C LYS A 419 -3.72 0.38 16.19
N GLU A 420 -3.78 1.50 15.49
CA GLU A 420 -3.48 1.60 14.06
C GLU A 420 -1.99 1.36 13.76
N ASN A 421 -1.11 2.06 14.49
CA ASN A 421 0.32 2.06 14.18
C ASN A 421 1.20 2.37 15.40
N PHE A 422 2.51 2.10 15.26
CA PHE A 422 3.52 2.26 16.31
C PHE A 422 4.84 2.75 15.72
N ASN A 423 5.51 3.65 16.43
CA ASN A 423 6.82 4.18 16.06
C ASN A 423 7.90 3.08 16.12
N LEU A 424 8.74 2.97 15.10
CA LEU A 424 9.80 1.96 15.02
C LEU A 424 11.04 2.27 15.86
N ASP A 425 11.21 3.51 16.34
CA ASP A 425 12.38 3.86 17.16
C ASP A 425 12.22 3.40 18.62
N ASN A 426 10.97 3.26 19.10
CA ASN A 426 10.68 2.95 20.51
C ASN A 426 9.47 2.04 20.76
N GLY A 427 8.76 1.64 19.71
CA GLY A 427 7.58 0.77 19.82
C GLY A 427 6.33 1.43 20.42
N ASP A 428 6.32 2.74 20.54
CA ASP A 428 5.24 3.53 21.15
C ASP A 428 4.15 3.89 20.13
N TYR A 429 2.95 4.25 20.62
CA TYR A 429 1.82 4.67 19.76
C TYR A 429 1.76 6.18 19.51
N TYR A 430 2.71 6.95 20.02
CA TYR A 430 2.81 8.39 19.73
C TYR A 430 3.40 8.60 18.33
N THR A 431 2.50 8.70 17.38
CA THR A 431 2.73 8.95 15.96
C THR A 431 1.93 10.17 15.53
N GLU A 432 2.07 10.62 14.31
CA GLU A 432 1.37 11.82 13.80
C GLU A 432 -0.16 11.65 13.89
N LEU A 433 -0.66 10.49 13.50
CA LEU A 433 -2.06 10.10 13.61
C LEU A 433 -2.15 8.67 14.16
N ASN A 434 -3.20 8.38 14.92
CA ASN A 434 -3.44 7.03 15.42
C ASN A 434 -4.91 6.83 15.80
N SER A 435 -5.36 5.60 15.73
CA SER A 435 -6.69 5.20 16.16
C SER A 435 -6.63 4.00 17.09
N SER A 436 -7.57 3.92 18.01
CA SER A 436 -7.85 2.72 18.82
C SER A 436 -8.98 1.92 18.18
N ASN A 437 -9.22 0.69 18.62
CA ASN A 437 -10.22 -0.21 18.02
C ASN A 437 -10.13 -0.21 16.49
N MET A 438 -8.91 -0.27 15.99
CA MET A 438 -8.66 -0.17 14.55
C MET A 438 -9.04 -1.47 13.87
N LEU A 439 -10.00 -1.40 12.94
CA LEU A 439 -10.67 -2.57 12.34
C LEU A 439 -9.68 -3.57 11.75
N TRP A 440 -8.74 -3.12 10.93
CA TRP A 440 -7.76 -4.03 10.31
C TRP A 440 -6.74 -4.60 11.29
N SER A 441 -6.43 -3.88 12.38
CA SER A 441 -5.52 -4.37 13.42
C SER A 441 -6.18 -5.46 14.25
N LEU A 442 -7.43 -5.27 14.70
CA LEU A 442 -8.19 -6.31 15.40
C LEU A 442 -8.51 -7.51 14.48
N ALA A 443 -8.80 -7.24 13.20
CA ALA A 443 -9.03 -8.29 12.22
C ALA A 443 -7.77 -9.15 11.99
N GLY A 444 -6.59 -8.53 11.96
CA GLY A 444 -5.31 -9.20 11.89
C GLY A 444 -5.02 -10.07 13.10
N ASN A 445 -5.32 -9.57 14.28
CA ASN A 445 -5.19 -10.31 15.53
C ASN A 445 -6.03 -11.60 15.52
N ILE A 446 -7.30 -11.50 15.11
CA ILE A 446 -8.19 -12.66 14.95
C ILE A 446 -7.64 -13.61 13.87
N ALA A 447 -7.14 -13.06 12.76
CA ALA A 447 -6.64 -13.86 11.64
C ALA A 447 -5.38 -14.67 11.99
N ILE A 448 -4.47 -14.16 12.81
CA ILE A 448 -3.32 -14.91 13.30
C ILE A 448 -3.78 -16.23 13.96
N THR A 449 -4.80 -16.16 14.82
CA THR A 449 -5.38 -17.35 15.43
C THR A 449 -6.00 -18.26 14.38
N THR A 450 -6.96 -17.76 13.60
CA THR A 450 -7.79 -18.60 12.74
C THR A 450 -7.10 -19.03 11.45
N ARG A 451 -6.34 -18.14 10.79
CA ARG A 451 -5.70 -18.41 9.50
C ARG A 451 -4.33 -19.06 9.63
N VAL A 452 -3.59 -18.79 10.73
CA VAL A 452 -2.25 -19.36 10.93
C VAL A 452 -2.33 -20.57 11.85
N LEU A 453 -2.72 -20.37 13.13
CA LEU A 453 -2.63 -21.41 14.16
C LEU A 453 -3.69 -22.51 14.01
N PHE A 454 -4.86 -22.20 13.45
CA PHE A 454 -5.88 -23.18 13.05
C PHE A 454 -5.85 -23.48 11.55
N GLY A 455 -5.19 -22.68 10.75
CA GLY A 455 -4.99 -22.88 9.31
C GLY A 455 -6.29 -22.95 8.52
N ILE A 456 -7.30 -22.16 8.88
CA ILE A 456 -8.60 -22.14 8.21
C ILE A 456 -8.49 -21.34 6.90
N HIS A 457 -8.64 -22.04 5.75
CA HIS A 457 -8.64 -21.43 4.42
C HIS A 457 -9.95 -21.73 3.71
N PHE A 458 -10.65 -20.70 3.29
CA PHE A 458 -11.90 -20.85 2.54
C PHE A 458 -11.59 -21.07 1.06
N GLU A 459 -12.19 -22.15 0.52
CA GLU A 459 -12.13 -22.50 -0.88
C GLU A 459 -13.50 -22.34 -1.53
N LYS A 460 -13.54 -22.24 -2.87
CA LYS A 460 -14.83 -22.09 -3.59
C LYS A 460 -15.84 -23.15 -3.21
N ASP A 461 -15.39 -24.39 -2.99
CA ASP A 461 -16.24 -25.55 -2.78
C ASP A 461 -16.19 -26.13 -1.36
N GLY A 462 -15.37 -25.54 -0.45
CA GLY A 462 -15.18 -26.14 0.87
C GLY A 462 -14.17 -25.41 1.75
N LEU A 463 -13.62 -26.14 2.68
CA LEU A 463 -12.70 -25.66 3.69
C LEU A 463 -11.39 -26.47 3.66
N LEU A 464 -10.27 -25.81 3.54
CA LEU A 464 -8.96 -26.43 3.76
C LEU A 464 -8.48 -26.08 5.17
N ILE A 465 -8.05 -27.09 5.93
CA ILE A 465 -7.44 -26.92 7.24
C ILE A 465 -5.95 -27.28 7.14
N SER A 466 -5.11 -26.29 7.31
CA SER A 466 -3.65 -26.39 7.17
C SER A 466 -2.95 -25.49 8.19
N PRO A 467 -2.94 -25.87 9.48
CA PRO A 467 -2.29 -25.09 10.53
C PRO A 467 -0.80 -24.98 10.31
N PHE A 468 -0.24 -23.84 10.73
CA PHE A 468 1.18 -23.64 10.92
C PHE A 468 1.41 -23.28 12.39
N VAL A 469 2.00 -24.19 13.14
CA VAL A 469 2.17 -24.05 14.59
C VAL A 469 3.65 -24.04 14.94
N PRO A 470 4.22 -22.87 15.26
CA PRO A 470 5.59 -22.80 15.76
C PRO A 470 5.81 -23.64 17.02
N LYS A 471 7.01 -24.20 17.18
CA LYS A 471 7.38 -25.03 18.35
C LYS A 471 7.18 -24.29 19.67
N ALA A 472 7.45 -23.00 19.72
CA ALA A 472 7.27 -22.18 20.92
C ALA A 472 5.79 -22.06 21.37
N LEU A 473 4.85 -22.40 20.48
CA LEU A 473 3.41 -22.43 20.75
C LEU A 473 2.85 -23.85 20.75
N GLU A 474 3.68 -24.87 20.95
CA GLU A 474 3.25 -26.27 21.05
C GLU A 474 2.14 -26.46 22.07
N GLY A 475 1.21 -27.36 21.79
CA GLY A 475 0.14 -27.76 22.71
C GLY A 475 -1.17 -28.03 22.01
N THR A 476 -2.20 -28.31 22.80
CA THR A 476 -3.57 -28.44 22.30
C THR A 476 -4.28 -27.09 22.34
N ARG A 477 -5.00 -26.79 21.28
CA ARG A 477 -5.89 -25.64 21.19
C ARG A 477 -7.20 -26.00 20.56
N THR A 478 -8.29 -25.36 21.01
CA THR A 478 -9.63 -25.57 20.45
C THR A 478 -10.23 -24.23 20.03
N LEU A 479 -11.00 -24.28 18.94
CA LEU A 479 -11.82 -23.18 18.45
C LEU A 479 -13.24 -23.72 18.30
N ASP A 480 -14.05 -23.50 19.32
CA ASP A 480 -15.44 -24.01 19.39
C ASP A 480 -16.40 -22.96 18.80
N ASN A 481 -17.55 -23.44 18.29
CA ASN A 481 -18.61 -22.59 17.76
C ASN A 481 -18.20 -21.76 16.53
N PHE A 482 -17.33 -22.27 15.66
CA PHE A 482 -16.97 -21.60 14.42
C PHE A 482 -18.03 -21.83 13.34
N ASN A 483 -18.70 -20.75 12.90
CA ASN A 483 -19.75 -20.81 11.89
C ASN A 483 -19.17 -20.88 10.47
N TYR A 484 -19.58 -21.89 9.70
CA TYR A 484 -19.18 -22.02 8.29
C TYR A 484 -20.34 -22.56 7.45
N ARG A 485 -20.90 -21.72 6.55
CA ARG A 485 -21.98 -22.10 5.60
C ARG A 485 -23.14 -22.86 6.24
N GLY A 486 -23.56 -22.42 7.42
CA GLY A 486 -24.65 -23.04 8.19
C GLY A 486 -24.26 -24.27 9.02
N ALA A 487 -23.01 -24.67 9.05
CA ALA A 487 -22.47 -25.62 9.99
C ALA A 487 -21.79 -24.93 11.17
N THR A 488 -21.79 -25.56 12.35
CA THR A 488 -21.01 -25.16 13.51
C THR A 488 -19.82 -26.10 13.63
N LEU A 489 -18.61 -25.59 13.58
CA LEU A 489 -17.39 -26.36 13.64
C LEU A 489 -16.74 -26.20 15.01
N ASN A 490 -16.34 -27.29 15.62
CA ASN A 490 -15.44 -27.35 16.77
C ASN A 490 -14.12 -27.92 16.25
N ILE A 491 -13.07 -27.12 16.29
CA ILE A 491 -11.79 -27.46 15.68
C ILE A 491 -10.74 -27.61 16.77
N THR A 492 -10.14 -28.80 16.87
CA THR A 492 -9.01 -29.06 17.76
C THR A 492 -7.74 -29.25 16.97
N VAL A 493 -6.66 -28.55 17.36
CA VAL A 493 -5.33 -28.72 16.80
C VAL A 493 -4.37 -29.14 17.90
N ASN A 494 -3.70 -30.27 17.69
CA ASN A 494 -2.74 -30.86 18.63
C ASN A 494 -1.31 -30.79 18.11
N GLY A 495 -0.39 -30.41 18.97
CA GLY A 495 1.05 -30.42 18.69
C GLY A 495 1.57 -29.14 18.00
N TYR A 496 2.59 -29.30 17.15
CA TYR A 496 3.30 -28.23 16.42
C TYR A 496 3.80 -28.77 15.08
N GLY A 497 4.25 -27.86 14.22
CA GLY A 497 4.85 -28.19 12.91
C GLY A 497 4.20 -27.43 11.78
N ALA A 498 4.70 -27.69 10.56
CA ALA A 498 4.19 -27.12 9.33
C ALA A 498 3.24 -28.08 8.57
N ASN A 499 3.14 -29.34 9.00
CA ASN A 499 2.37 -30.34 8.29
C ASN A 499 1.35 -31.02 9.21
N VAL A 500 0.21 -31.32 8.64
CA VAL A 500 -0.83 -32.14 9.29
C VAL A 500 -0.48 -33.61 9.10
N ALA A 501 -0.29 -34.34 10.19
CA ALA A 501 -0.11 -35.80 10.18
C ALA A 501 -1.44 -36.56 10.02
N LYS A 502 -2.49 -36.07 10.70
CA LYS A 502 -3.80 -36.67 10.64
C LYS A 502 -4.89 -35.61 10.81
N ILE A 503 -5.99 -35.80 10.09
CA ILE A 503 -7.20 -35.00 10.27
C ILE A 503 -8.42 -35.90 10.29
N THR A 504 -9.35 -35.68 11.23
CA THR A 504 -10.64 -36.37 11.27
C THR A 504 -11.78 -35.37 11.25
N VAL A 505 -12.90 -35.75 10.65
CA VAL A 505 -14.16 -35.00 10.64
C VAL A 505 -15.23 -35.94 11.23
N ASN A 506 -15.81 -35.58 12.36
CA ASN A 506 -16.76 -36.42 13.12
C ASN A 506 -16.22 -37.86 13.33
N GLY A 507 -14.96 -37.96 13.75
CA GLY A 507 -14.26 -39.21 14.00
C GLY A 507 -13.86 -40.03 12.75
N LYS A 508 -14.21 -39.55 11.52
CA LYS A 508 -13.80 -40.21 10.28
C LYS A 508 -12.56 -39.53 9.73
N GLU A 509 -11.57 -40.34 9.36
CA GLU A 509 -10.32 -39.85 8.78
C GLU A 509 -10.55 -39.15 7.43
N TYR A 510 -9.82 -38.06 7.24
CA TYR A 510 -9.81 -37.25 6.00
C TYR A 510 -8.38 -37.07 5.55
N ALA A 511 -8.15 -36.92 4.22
CA ALA A 511 -6.80 -36.77 3.70
C ALA A 511 -6.23 -35.38 4.03
N PRO A 512 -5.06 -35.27 4.70
CA PRO A 512 -4.39 -34.00 4.93
C PRO A 512 -4.12 -33.24 3.63
N GLY A 513 -4.21 -31.90 3.68
CA GLY A 513 -3.97 -31.04 2.51
C GLY A 513 -5.07 -31.08 1.43
N LYS A 514 -6.19 -31.74 1.69
CA LYS A 514 -7.35 -31.76 0.78
C LYS A 514 -8.49 -30.91 1.34
N THR A 515 -9.13 -30.15 0.44
CA THR A 515 -10.33 -29.37 0.76
C THR A 515 -11.47 -30.28 1.20
N ILE A 516 -12.00 -30.04 2.41
CA ILE A 516 -13.21 -30.69 2.92
C ILE A 516 -14.40 -30.06 2.23
N PRO A 517 -15.16 -30.78 1.35
CA PRO A 517 -16.28 -30.19 0.65
C PRO A 517 -17.35 -29.64 1.60
N ALA A 518 -17.85 -28.44 1.36
CA ALA A 518 -18.86 -27.79 2.21
C ALA A 518 -20.10 -28.67 2.46
N LYS A 519 -20.51 -29.46 1.44
CA LYS A 519 -21.65 -30.41 1.56
C LYS A 519 -21.46 -31.48 2.63
N ARG A 520 -20.23 -31.74 3.10
CA ARG A 520 -19.93 -32.71 4.17
C ARG A 520 -19.98 -32.05 5.55
N LEU A 521 -19.92 -30.74 5.64
CA LEU A 521 -19.97 -29.97 6.88
C LEU A 521 -21.42 -29.51 7.10
N LYS A 522 -22.13 -30.22 7.99
CA LYS A 522 -23.55 -29.97 8.29
C LYS A 522 -23.82 -30.14 9.78
N GLY A 523 -24.67 -29.28 10.34
CA GLY A 523 -24.95 -29.27 11.77
C GLY A 523 -23.68 -29.00 12.57
N VAL A 524 -23.50 -29.69 13.69
CA VAL A 524 -22.27 -29.63 14.49
C VAL A 524 -21.25 -30.61 13.91
N CYS A 525 -20.05 -30.13 13.66
CA CYS A 525 -18.94 -30.94 13.13
C CYS A 525 -17.70 -30.76 14.00
N ASP A 526 -17.18 -31.89 14.51
CA ASP A 526 -15.91 -31.92 15.23
C ASP A 526 -14.77 -32.24 14.25
N ILE A 527 -13.80 -31.36 14.17
CA ILE A 527 -12.60 -31.49 13.33
C ILE A 527 -11.40 -31.60 14.27
N VAL A 528 -10.68 -32.73 14.22
CA VAL A 528 -9.46 -32.91 15.01
C VAL A 528 -8.28 -33.02 14.06
N VAL A 529 -7.27 -32.22 14.33
CA VAL A 529 -6.02 -32.10 13.55
C VAL A 529 -4.85 -32.43 14.44
N ASP A 530 -4.11 -33.47 14.11
CA ASP A 530 -2.84 -33.79 14.74
C ASP A 530 -1.71 -33.35 13.84
N MET A 531 -0.86 -32.48 14.35
CA MET A 531 0.35 -32.00 13.65
C MET A 531 1.42 -33.09 13.65
N ASP A 532 2.37 -33.03 12.73
CA ASP A 532 3.43 -34.03 12.59
C ASP A 532 4.49 -33.97 13.71
N CYS A 533 4.47 -32.94 14.52
CA CYS A 533 5.40 -32.65 15.62
C CYS A 533 6.88 -32.73 15.19
N LYS A 534 7.16 -32.38 13.91
CA LYS A 534 8.51 -32.32 13.37
C LYS A 534 9.05 -30.91 13.41
N PRO A 535 10.35 -30.74 13.65
CA PRO A 535 10.99 -29.43 13.52
C PRO A 535 10.75 -28.84 12.14
N ILE A 536 10.33 -27.58 12.10
CA ILE A 536 10.23 -26.81 10.87
C ILE A 536 11.65 -26.45 10.40
N PRO A 537 12.00 -26.61 9.12
CA PRO A 537 13.32 -26.23 8.64
C PRO A 537 13.63 -24.78 8.97
N ALA A 538 14.79 -24.52 9.57
CA ALA A 538 15.20 -23.17 9.96
C ALA A 538 15.36 -22.26 8.73
N MET A 539 14.78 -21.08 8.83
CA MET A 539 14.97 -19.98 7.87
C MET A 539 15.35 -18.72 8.64
N ASP A 540 16.18 -17.89 8.02
CA ASP A 540 16.63 -16.65 8.62
C ASP A 540 15.55 -15.56 8.59
N VAL A 541 15.70 -14.57 9.48
CA VAL A 541 14.98 -13.31 9.48
C VAL A 541 16.02 -12.19 9.32
N ASN A 542 15.84 -11.32 8.36
CA ASN A 542 16.76 -10.21 8.09
C ASN A 542 16.58 -9.08 9.13
N ARG A 543 17.11 -9.30 10.34
CA ARG A 543 17.05 -8.31 11.45
C ARG A 543 17.96 -7.15 11.15
N ARG A 544 17.43 -5.93 11.23
CA ARG A 544 18.12 -4.68 10.93
C ARG A 544 17.77 -3.62 11.96
N PRO A 545 18.74 -2.76 12.34
CA PRO A 545 18.39 -1.53 13.05
C PRO A 545 17.47 -0.68 12.18
N ASN A 546 16.65 0.16 12.80
CA ASN A 546 15.82 1.10 12.07
C ASN A 546 16.72 2.16 11.40
N LEU A 547 16.79 2.19 10.07
CA LEU A 547 17.63 3.09 9.29
C LEU A 547 16.80 4.15 8.56
N LYS A 548 17.33 5.37 8.53
CA LYS A 548 16.80 6.49 7.74
C LYS A 548 17.73 6.75 6.54
N ALA A 549 17.14 6.87 5.36
CA ALA A 549 17.85 7.19 4.14
C ALA A 549 18.21 8.68 4.10
N PRO A 550 19.26 9.09 3.36
CA PRO A 550 19.60 10.49 3.17
C PRO A 550 18.47 11.29 2.51
N VAL A 551 18.49 12.61 2.72
CA VAL A 551 17.56 13.52 2.04
C VAL A 551 17.80 13.52 0.53
N THR A 552 16.75 13.84 -0.24
CA THR A 552 16.81 13.89 -1.71
C THR A 552 17.59 15.11 -2.18
N PRO A 553 18.59 14.97 -3.11
CA PRO A 553 19.25 16.12 -3.70
C PRO A 553 18.29 17.04 -4.43
N GLN A 554 18.48 18.35 -4.27
CA GLN A 554 17.78 19.36 -5.08
C GLN A 554 18.68 19.77 -6.23
N THR A 555 18.19 19.67 -7.46
CA THR A 555 18.96 19.88 -8.68
C THR A 555 18.41 21.02 -9.52
N TRP A 556 19.29 21.68 -10.28
CA TRP A 556 18.94 22.65 -11.32
C TRP A 556 19.91 22.56 -12.50
N LEU A 557 19.47 23.07 -13.67
CA LEU A 557 20.28 23.17 -14.84
C LEU A 557 20.70 24.64 -15.06
N THR A 558 21.97 24.85 -15.36
CA THR A 558 22.55 26.15 -15.69
C THR A 558 23.24 26.12 -17.04
N ASN A 559 23.52 27.29 -17.61
CA ASN A 559 24.38 27.44 -18.80
C ASN A 559 25.83 27.66 -18.35
N ASN A 560 26.70 26.72 -18.75
CA ASN A 560 28.15 26.96 -18.66
C ASN A 560 28.70 27.29 -20.03
N PRO A 561 29.07 28.57 -20.31
CA PRO A 561 29.55 29.01 -21.62
C PRO A 561 30.80 28.27 -22.12
N ALA A 562 31.63 27.77 -21.19
CA ALA A 562 32.82 27.00 -21.53
C ALA A 562 32.53 25.62 -22.15
N LEU A 563 31.31 25.16 -22.01
CA LEU A 563 30.83 23.87 -22.54
C LEU A 563 29.96 24.03 -23.81
N ASN A 564 29.73 25.27 -24.27
CA ASN A 564 28.92 25.53 -25.46
C ASN A 564 29.60 25.00 -26.73
N GLY A 565 28.82 24.38 -27.62
CA GLY A 565 29.27 23.81 -28.88
C GLY A 565 28.10 23.46 -29.79
N GLU A 566 28.40 23.04 -31.00
CA GLU A 566 27.35 22.61 -31.94
C GLU A 566 26.57 21.40 -31.34
N GLY A 567 25.25 21.51 -31.29
CA GLY A 567 24.36 20.50 -30.75
C GLY A 567 24.29 20.38 -29.21
N VAL A 568 25.08 21.20 -28.50
CA VAL A 568 25.03 21.25 -27.03
C VAL A 568 23.82 22.06 -26.56
N PRO A 569 23.00 21.56 -25.61
CA PRO A 569 21.89 22.34 -25.06
C PRO A 569 22.36 23.64 -24.37
N VAL A 570 21.49 24.65 -24.36
CA VAL A 570 21.77 25.90 -23.64
C VAL A 570 21.95 25.67 -22.15
N ASN A 571 21.11 24.80 -21.55
CA ASN A 571 21.24 24.38 -20.16
C ASN A 571 22.11 23.14 -20.09
N ASN A 572 23.42 23.28 -20.12
CA ASN A 572 24.42 22.26 -20.32
C ASN A 572 25.19 21.83 -19.05
N TYR A 573 24.77 22.33 -17.89
CA TYR A 573 25.44 22.05 -16.62
C TYR A 573 24.42 21.73 -15.52
N LEU A 574 24.58 20.58 -14.90
CA LEU A 574 23.73 20.11 -13.78
C LEU A 574 24.43 20.44 -12.48
N GLU A 575 23.72 21.07 -11.55
CA GLU A 575 24.20 21.43 -10.22
C GLU A 575 23.21 20.98 -9.16
N TRP A 576 23.70 20.75 -7.92
CA TRP A 576 22.87 20.41 -6.77
C TRP A 576 23.47 20.88 -5.45
N ASN A 577 22.63 20.97 -4.41
CA ASN A 577 23.07 21.32 -3.06
C ASN A 577 23.92 20.19 -2.47
N PRO A 578 25.05 20.52 -1.79
CA PRO A 578 25.76 19.56 -0.98
C PRO A 578 24.87 19.06 0.15
N ILE A 579 24.94 17.76 0.43
CA ILE A 579 24.20 17.13 1.51
C ILE A 579 25.22 16.52 2.49
N GLU A 580 25.12 16.92 3.73
CA GLU A 580 25.92 16.34 4.82
C GLU A 580 25.70 14.81 4.90
N TYR A 581 26.71 14.05 5.24
CA TYR A 581 26.71 12.58 5.32
C TYR A 581 26.65 11.81 3.99
N ILE A 582 26.65 12.48 2.86
CA ILE A 582 26.78 11.81 1.56
C ILE A 582 28.24 11.48 1.29
N SER A 583 28.52 10.21 0.98
CA SER A 583 29.86 9.74 0.63
C SER A 583 30.17 9.93 -0.86
N LYS A 584 29.15 9.82 -1.72
CA LYS A 584 29.21 10.03 -3.17
C LYS A 584 27.81 10.30 -3.74
N TYR A 585 27.79 10.90 -4.93
CA TYR A 585 26.58 11.07 -5.75
C TYR A 585 26.64 10.17 -6.98
N GLN A 586 25.48 9.66 -7.37
CA GLN A 586 25.25 8.98 -8.64
C GLN A 586 24.50 9.91 -9.57
N VAL A 587 25.09 10.22 -10.73
CA VAL A 587 24.47 11.04 -11.77
C VAL A 587 23.79 10.11 -12.78
N LEU A 588 22.51 10.37 -13.01
CA LEU A 588 21.69 9.60 -13.94
C LEU A 588 21.35 10.46 -15.17
N LYS A 589 21.47 9.86 -16.35
CA LYS A 589 20.93 10.40 -17.60
C LYS A 589 19.91 9.42 -18.17
N ASN A 590 18.71 9.90 -18.43
CA ASN A 590 17.62 9.07 -18.95
C ASN A 590 17.35 7.82 -18.09
N GLY A 591 17.43 7.96 -16.75
CA GLY A 591 17.23 6.88 -15.78
C GLY A 591 18.41 5.89 -15.65
N LEU A 592 19.49 6.08 -16.39
CA LEU A 592 20.68 5.21 -16.37
C LEU A 592 21.86 5.91 -15.67
N LEU A 593 22.59 5.17 -14.83
CA LEU A 593 23.80 5.67 -14.17
C LEU A 593 24.87 5.98 -15.23
N VAL A 594 25.37 7.22 -15.25
CA VAL A 594 26.42 7.68 -16.16
C VAL A 594 27.70 8.05 -15.42
N ALA A 595 27.62 8.41 -14.14
CA ALA A 595 28.80 8.75 -13.35
C ALA A 595 28.56 8.57 -11.85
N GLU A 596 29.65 8.38 -11.10
CA GLU A 596 29.73 8.58 -9.66
C GLU A 596 30.74 9.70 -9.37
N THR A 597 30.38 10.62 -8.48
CA THR A 597 31.21 11.79 -8.16
C THR A 597 31.07 12.18 -6.68
N ARG A 598 32.03 12.96 -6.19
CA ARG A 598 31.92 13.67 -4.88
C ARG A 598 31.63 15.16 -5.07
N GLU A 599 31.77 15.64 -6.30
CA GLU A 599 31.41 17.02 -6.64
C GLU A 599 29.91 17.23 -6.57
N THR A 600 29.48 18.47 -6.54
CA THR A 600 28.06 18.87 -6.52
C THR A 600 27.60 19.44 -7.86
N SER A 601 28.28 19.03 -8.94
CA SER A 601 27.96 19.45 -10.30
C SER A 601 28.44 18.44 -11.35
N TRP A 602 27.84 18.48 -12.55
CA TRP A 602 28.16 17.60 -13.66
C TRP A 602 27.89 18.23 -15.02
N PRO A 603 28.78 18.05 -16.04
CA PRO A 603 28.52 18.51 -17.41
C PRO A 603 27.33 17.76 -18.03
N ALA A 604 26.26 18.45 -18.37
CA ALA A 604 25.05 17.92 -19.03
C ALA A 604 25.03 18.36 -20.53
N THR A 605 26.11 18.08 -21.24
CA THR A 605 26.34 18.55 -22.61
C THR A 605 25.53 17.87 -23.69
N GLU A 606 24.86 16.78 -23.34
CA GLU A 606 23.96 16.04 -24.24
C GLU A 606 22.50 16.25 -23.86
N PRO A 607 21.59 16.36 -24.85
CA PRO A 607 20.15 16.37 -24.51
C PRO A 607 19.72 15.15 -23.75
N GLY A 608 18.96 15.35 -22.69
CA GLY A 608 18.50 14.24 -21.85
C GLY A 608 17.68 14.69 -20.65
N GLU A 609 17.20 13.69 -19.90
CA GLU A 609 16.62 13.87 -18.58
C GLU A 609 17.67 13.49 -17.53
N TRP A 610 17.98 14.40 -16.61
CA TRP A 610 19.06 14.30 -15.64
C TRP A 610 18.54 14.23 -14.21
N GLN A 611 19.13 13.35 -13.40
CA GLN A 611 18.81 13.21 -11.97
C GLN A 611 20.07 12.86 -11.18
N VAL A 612 19.99 13.04 -9.84
CA VAL A 612 21.09 12.74 -8.90
C VAL A 612 20.55 11.95 -7.72
N ILE A 613 21.27 10.92 -7.32
CA ILE A 613 21.03 10.13 -6.09
C ILE A 613 22.22 10.32 -5.17
N GLY A 614 21.99 10.66 -3.89
CA GLY A 614 23.03 10.68 -2.87
C GLY A 614 23.16 9.32 -2.20
N ILE A 615 24.39 8.86 -2.00
CA ILE A 615 24.70 7.60 -1.28
C ILE A 615 25.45 7.95 0.01
N ASP A 616 24.94 7.52 1.16
CA ASP A 616 25.63 7.74 2.42
C ASP A 616 26.80 6.76 2.67
N ALA A 617 27.52 6.92 3.78
CA ALA A 617 28.65 6.07 4.14
C ALA A 617 28.25 4.60 4.41
N ARG A 618 26.97 4.32 4.67
CA ARG A 618 26.41 2.98 4.88
C ARG A 618 25.98 2.32 3.56
N GLY A 619 26.10 3.04 2.44
CA GLY A 619 25.61 2.60 1.13
C GLY A 619 24.11 2.78 0.93
N VAL A 620 23.42 3.53 1.81
CA VAL A 620 21.98 3.77 1.69
C VAL A 620 21.71 4.88 0.68
N PRO A 621 20.90 4.64 -0.37
CA PRO A 621 20.57 5.67 -1.34
C PRO A 621 19.46 6.60 -0.85
N SER A 622 19.56 7.87 -1.22
CA SER A 622 18.42 8.80 -1.20
C SER A 622 17.39 8.44 -2.29
N PHE A 623 16.26 9.13 -2.33
CA PHE A 623 15.51 9.22 -3.58
C PHE A 623 16.34 9.96 -4.65
N ALA A 624 16.04 9.68 -5.92
CA ALA A 624 16.55 10.50 -7.01
C ALA A 624 15.92 11.91 -6.97
N SER A 625 16.71 12.90 -7.34
CA SER A 625 16.25 14.29 -7.48
C SER A 625 15.12 14.45 -8.50
N GLU A 626 14.46 15.59 -8.49
CA GLU A 626 13.53 15.97 -9.56
C GLU A 626 14.21 15.84 -10.93
N PRO A 627 13.55 15.17 -11.91
CA PRO A 627 14.08 15.09 -13.27
C PRO A 627 14.20 16.48 -13.91
N ARG A 628 15.38 16.79 -14.48
CA ARG A 628 15.66 18.02 -15.20
C ARG A 628 15.94 17.72 -16.67
N SER A 629 15.13 18.29 -17.57
CA SER A 629 15.30 18.10 -19.02
C SER A 629 15.98 19.31 -19.64
N ASN A 630 17.04 19.09 -20.44
CA ASN A 630 17.65 20.08 -21.29
C ASN A 630 17.36 19.86 -22.78
N ARG A 631 16.33 19.03 -23.07
CA ARG A 631 15.89 18.79 -24.46
C ARG A 631 15.11 19.97 -24.99
N PRO A 632 15.27 20.27 -26.32
CA PRO A 632 14.45 21.29 -26.96
C PRO A 632 13.00 20.82 -27.06
N ALA A 633 12.07 21.74 -26.74
CA ALA A 633 10.63 21.50 -26.84
C ALA A 633 10.03 22.35 -27.99
N THR A 634 9.07 21.76 -28.70
CA THR A 634 8.17 22.50 -29.62
C THR A 634 6.85 22.72 -28.90
N ILE A 635 6.43 23.99 -28.86
CA ILE A 635 5.22 24.43 -28.17
C ILE A 635 4.15 24.79 -29.20
N TYR A 636 2.95 24.22 -29.02
CA TYR A 636 1.76 24.53 -29.80
C TYR A 636 0.72 25.16 -28.88
N GLN A 637 0.29 26.37 -29.18
CA GLN A 637 -0.80 27.04 -28.47
C GLN A 637 -2.13 26.46 -28.93
N PHE A 638 -3.04 26.23 -27.97
CA PHE A 638 -4.43 26.00 -28.34
C PHE A 638 -5.06 27.26 -28.89
N LYS A 639 -5.97 27.15 -29.86
CA LYS A 639 -6.69 28.31 -30.35
C LYS A 639 -7.54 28.91 -29.25
N ASN A 640 -7.38 30.22 -29.08
CA ASN A 640 -7.98 30.96 -28.00
C ASN A 640 -9.39 31.43 -28.36
N GLU A 641 -10.35 31.09 -27.54
CA GLU A 641 -11.70 31.65 -27.66
C GLU A 641 -11.98 32.75 -26.63
N GLY A 642 -10.95 33.30 -26.00
CA GLY A 642 -11.06 34.43 -25.06
C GLY A 642 -10.33 34.21 -23.74
N THR A 643 -10.34 35.24 -22.91
CA THR A 643 -9.66 35.32 -21.59
C THR A 643 -10.58 34.98 -20.42
N GLY A 644 -11.88 34.73 -20.68
CA GLY A 644 -12.89 34.43 -19.68
C GLY A 644 -13.18 32.94 -19.60
N MET A 645 -13.52 32.47 -18.40
CA MET A 645 -14.07 31.13 -18.19
C MET A 645 -15.50 31.09 -18.67
N LYS A 646 -15.89 30.08 -19.47
CA LYS A 646 -17.24 29.90 -19.97
C LYS A 646 -18.20 29.33 -18.93
N SER A 647 -17.68 28.67 -17.89
CA SER A 647 -18.46 28.01 -16.85
C SER A 647 -18.42 28.81 -15.54
N PRO A 648 -19.38 29.74 -15.29
CA PRO A 648 -19.45 30.51 -14.05
C PRO A 648 -19.75 29.65 -12.82
N GLU A 649 -20.14 28.39 -13.02
CA GLU A 649 -20.40 27.38 -11.96
C GLU A 649 -19.11 26.85 -11.32
N LEU A 650 -17.94 27.23 -11.83
CA LEU A 650 -16.68 26.89 -11.21
C LEU A 650 -16.55 27.66 -9.90
N CYS A 651 -16.78 26.96 -8.82
CA CYS A 651 -16.59 27.51 -7.47
C CYS A 651 -15.20 28.15 -7.37
N ASN A 652 -15.17 29.42 -6.96
CA ASN A 652 -13.95 30.20 -6.71
C ASN A 652 -13.11 30.61 -7.94
N ALA A 653 -13.72 30.77 -9.12
CA ALA A 653 -13.03 31.43 -10.22
C ALA A 653 -12.60 32.86 -9.82
N PRO A 654 -11.41 33.33 -10.20
CA PRO A 654 -10.97 34.70 -9.89
C PRO A 654 -11.97 35.74 -10.45
N ALA A 655 -12.39 36.70 -9.63
CA ALA A 655 -13.34 37.74 -10.04
C ALA A 655 -12.78 38.66 -11.16
N ASP A 656 -11.46 38.78 -11.24
CA ASP A 656 -10.71 39.58 -12.20
C ASP A 656 -10.16 38.74 -13.39
N GLY A 657 -10.65 37.52 -13.56
CA GLY A 657 -10.28 36.58 -14.61
C GLY A 657 -9.04 35.74 -14.30
N VAL A 658 -8.81 34.70 -15.10
CA VAL A 658 -7.66 33.79 -14.98
C VAL A 658 -6.42 34.47 -15.53
N LYS A 659 -5.29 34.33 -14.84
CA LYS A 659 -3.97 34.92 -15.22
C LYS A 659 -2.92 33.83 -15.43
N GLY A 660 -1.74 34.21 -15.88
CA GLY A 660 -0.57 33.29 -15.95
C GLY A 660 -0.55 32.34 -17.14
N TYR A 661 -1.56 32.36 -18.02
CA TYR A 661 -1.52 31.64 -19.30
C TYR A 661 -0.54 32.31 -20.29
N THR A 662 -0.18 31.61 -21.36
CA THR A 662 0.71 32.11 -22.40
C THR A 662 -0.10 32.45 -23.66
N GLY A 663 0.53 33.20 -24.60
CA GLY A 663 -0.14 33.61 -25.83
C GLY A 663 -1.32 34.55 -25.59
N GLN A 664 -2.46 34.30 -26.25
CA GLN A 664 -3.64 35.19 -26.22
C GLN A 664 -4.80 34.65 -25.37
N GLY A 665 -4.65 33.51 -24.70
CA GLY A 665 -5.69 32.90 -23.87
C GLY A 665 -5.52 31.39 -23.73
N PHE A 666 -6.58 30.71 -23.32
CA PHE A 666 -6.62 29.29 -23.06
C PHE A 666 -7.94 28.68 -23.54
N VAL A 667 -8.01 27.36 -23.60
CA VAL A 667 -9.24 26.60 -23.90
C VAL A 667 -9.75 25.93 -22.63
N GLU A 668 -11.01 26.14 -22.31
CA GLU A 668 -11.71 25.41 -21.24
C GLU A 668 -12.27 24.11 -21.78
N ILE A 669 -12.00 23.01 -21.05
CA ILE A 669 -12.50 21.67 -21.36
C ILE A 669 -13.36 21.13 -20.22
N ASP A 670 -14.41 20.38 -20.56
CA ASP A 670 -15.29 19.65 -19.66
C ASP A 670 -15.70 18.30 -20.30
N ARG A 671 -16.72 17.63 -19.76
CA ARG A 671 -17.21 16.35 -20.31
C ARG A 671 -17.76 16.45 -21.74
N THR A 672 -18.12 17.63 -22.20
CA THR A 672 -18.78 17.89 -23.49
C THR A 672 -17.93 18.66 -24.47
N THR A 673 -16.84 19.24 -23.99
CA THR A 673 -15.98 20.14 -24.76
C THR A 673 -14.57 19.55 -24.88
N ASP A 674 -14.15 19.27 -26.12
CA ASP A 674 -12.77 18.97 -26.46
C ASP A 674 -12.15 20.18 -27.19
N PRO A 675 -10.83 20.42 -27.08
CA PRO A 675 -10.17 21.45 -27.86
C PRO A 675 -10.14 21.08 -29.35
N GLU A 676 -9.95 22.06 -30.21
CA GLU A 676 -9.68 21.82 -31.62
C GLU A 676 -8.42 20.97 -31.82
N THR A 677 -8.39 20.20 -32.91
CA THR A 677 -7.22 19.39 -33.26
C THR A 677 -6.07 20.27 -33.70
N ILE A 678 -4.85 19.86 -33.36
CA ILE A 678 -3.61 20.56 -33.71
C ILE A 678 -2.83 19.71 -34.73
N ASN A 679 -2.41 20.31 -35.83
CA ASN A 679 -1.49 19.69 -36.76
C ASN A 679 -0.05 19.95 -36.33
N ILE A 680 0.72 18.91 -36.12
CA ILE A 680 2.13 18.98 -35.71
C ILE A 680 3.01 18.36 -36.78
N LYS A 681 4.24 18.91 -36.94
CA LYS A 681 5.28 18.38 -37.82
C LYS A 681 6.35 17.67 -37.00
N ILE A 682 6.58 16.42 -37.29
CA ILE A 682 7.65 15.59 -36.73
C ILE A 682 8.80 15.57 -37.72
N PRO A 683 9.92 16.27 -37.42
CA PRO A 683 11.01 16.46 -38.38
C PRO A 683 11.85 15.18 -38.60
N GLN A 684 11.96 14.33 -37.59
CA GLN A 684 12.76 13.11 -37.61
C GLN A 684 12.05 11.98 -36.91
N SER A 685 12.21 10.75 -37.38
CA SER A 685 11.69 9.57 -36.67
C SER A 685 12.37 9.42 -35.30
N GLY A 686 11.62 8.97 -34.30
CA GLY A 686 12.12 8.77 -32.94
C GLY A 686 11.00 8.61 -31.91
N MET A 687 11.39 8.59 -30.64
CA MET A 687 10.47 8.63 -29.51
C MET A 687 10.15 10.11 -29.20
N TYR A 688 8.89 10.46 -29.11
CA TYR A 688 8.41 11.79 -28.76
C TYR A 688 7.57 11.76 -27.51
N THR A 689 7.71 12.78 -26.70
CA THR A 689 6.93 12.99 -25.46
C THR A 689 5.93 14.11 -25.68
N PHE A 690 4.68 13.87 -25.29
CA PHE A 690 3.57 14.82 -25.31
C PHE A 690 3.17 15.17 -23.88
N ALA A 691 2.99 16.46 -23.58
CA ALA A 691 2.47 16.96 -22.32
C ALA A 691 1.57 18.17 -22.55
N LEU A 692 0.63 18.40 -21.63
CA LEU A 692 -0.24 19.57 -21.64
C LEU A 692 0.16 20.53 -20.52
N ARG A 693 0.25 21.83 -20.82
CA ARG A 693 0.26 22.86 -19.78
C ARG A 693 -1.19 23.20 -19.46
N TYR A 694 -1.58 23.08 -18.19
CA TYR A 694 -2.97 23.18 -17.76
C TYR A 694 -3.11 23.86 -16.40
N ALA A 695 -4.32 24.34 -16.09
CA ALA A 695 -4.75 24.71 -14.75
C ALA A 695 -6.02 23.95 -14.36
N ASN A 696 -6.13 23.60 -13.09
CA ASN A 696 -7.29 22.93 -12.52
C ASN A 696 -7.48 23.33 -11.05
N GLY A 697 -8.39 24.30 -10.84
CA GLY A 697 -8.76 24.82 -9.51
C GLY A 697 -9.98 24.14 -8.88
N ASN A 698 -10.45 23.02 -9.41
CA ASN A 698 -11.58 22.31 -8.83
C ASN A 698 -11.24 21.86 -7.39
N GLY A 699 -12.22 21.92 -6.49
CA GLY A 699 -12.11 21.47 -5.12
C GLY A 699 -13.22 20.51 -4.74
N PRO A 700 -13.19 19.94 -3.54
CA PRO A 700 -12.12 19.98 -2.54
C PRO A 700 -10.92 19.08 -2.88
N VAL A 701 -9.83 19.27 -2.11
CA VAL A 701 -8.63 18.41 -2.19
C VAL A 701 -8.92 17.08 -1.50
N ASN A 702 -8.32 15.99 -1.97
CA ASN A 702 -8.21 14.66 -1.36
C ASN A 702 -9.48 13.82 -1.32
N THR A 703 -10.63 14.34 -0.95
CA THR A 703 -11.84 13.54 -0.67
C THR A 703 -12.68 13.20 -1.90
N GLU A 704 -12.47 13.89 -3.01
CA GLU A 704 -13.18 13.69 -4.26
C GLU A 704 -12.23 13.76 -5.45
N ASN A 705 -12.52 12.96 -6.47
CA ASN A 705 -11.71 12.97 -7.69
C ASN A 705 -12.09 14.16 -8.57
N LYS A 706 -11.24 15.17 -8.60
CA LYS A 706 -11.36 16.38 -9.44
C LYS A 706 -10.34 16.41 -10.58
N ALA A 707 -9.70 15.31 -10.91
CA ALA A 707 -8.81 15.25 -12.05
C ALA A 707 -9.58 15.35 -13.37
N ALA A 708 -9.08 16.14 -14.30
CA ALA A 708 -9.50 16.06 -15.70
C ALA A 708 -8.66 14.99 -16.43
N ILE A 709 -9.32 14.20 -17.28
CA ILE A 709 -8.72 13.06 -17.96
C ILE A 709 -9.06 13.16 -19.44
N ARG A 710 -8.05 13.05 -20.32
CA ARG A 710 -8.23 13.08 -21.78
C ARG A 710 -7.36 12.02 -22.45
N THR A 711 -7.85 11.52 -23.56
CA THR A 711 -7.10 10.59 -24.42
C THR A 711 -6.32 11.37 -25.47
N LEU A 712 -5.01 11.11 -25.57
CA LEU A 712 -4.19 11.55 -26.70
C LEU A 712 -4.52 10.69 -27.93
N MET A 713 -4.96 11.36 -28.98
CA MET A 713 -5.23 10.77 -30.30
C MET A 713 -4.20 11.31 -31.31
N LEU A 714 -3.58 10.43 -32.09
CA LEU A 714 -2.74 10.80 -33.22
C LEU A 714 -3.30 10.14 -34.49
N ASN A 715 -3.66 10.95 -35.47
CA ASN A 715 -4.31 10.49 -36.71
C ASN A 715 -5.48 9.53 -36.41
N GLY A 716 -6.33 9.88 -35.41
CA GLY A 716 -7.48 9.07 -35.00
C GLY A 716 -7.17 7.82 -34.15
N SER A 717 -5.90 7.53 -33.88
CA SER A 717 -5.48 6.38 -33.06
C SER A 717 -5.14 6.80 -31.64
N LYS A 718 -5.66 6.06 -30.65
CA LYS A 718 -5.34 6.26 -29.21
C LYS A 718 -3.85 5.99 -28.95
N ARG A 719 -3.18 6.88 -28.21
CA ARG A 719 -1.76 6.76 -27.85
C ARG A 719 -1.49 6.80 -26.36
N GLY A 720 -2.38 7.33 -25.56
CA GLY A 720 -2.23 7.38 -24.09
C GLY A 720 -3.31 8.23 -23.44
N THR A 721 -3.17 8.42 -22.14
CA THR A 721 -4.14 9.17 -21.34
C THR A 721 -3.43 10.28 -20.59
N PHE A 722 -3.87 11.52 -20.76
CA PHE A 722 -3.48 12.64 -19.94
C PHE A 722 -4.28 12.66 -18.65
N VAL A 723 -3.60 12.89 -17.55
CA VAL A 723 -4.15 13.10 -16.22
C VAL A 723 -3.77 14.50 -15.75
N MET A 724 -4.77 15.28 -15.41
CA MET A 724 -4.63 16.70 -15.01
C MET A 724 -5.28 16.88 -13.62
N PRO A 725 -4.60 16.47 -12.56
CA PRO A 725 -5.11 16.62 -11.19
C PRO A 725 -5.37 18.06 -10.83
N GLN A 726 -6.24 18.28 -9.87
CA GLN A 726 -6.43 19.60 -9.27
C GLN A 726 -5.12 20.10 -8.63
N ARG A 727 -4.89 21.42 -8.70
CA ARG A 727 -3.65 22.08 -8.25
C ARG A 727 -3.85 23.00 -7.04
N GLY A 728 -5.03 23.01 -6.48
CA GLY A 728 -5.45 23.80 -5.34
C GLY A 728 -6.86 24.33 -5.54
N VAL A 729 -7.66 24.32 -4.47
CA VAL A 729 -9.06 24.77 -4.53
C VAL A 729 -9.15 26.23 -4.91
N GLY A 730 -9.85 26.53 -5.99
CA GLY A 730 -9.98 27.88 -6.54
C GLY A 730 -8.73 28.44 -7.22
N ASN A 731 -7.65 27.65 -7.33
CA ASN A 731 -6.37 28.10 -7.85
C ASN A 731 -6.27 27.89 -9.37
N TRP A 732 -7.01 28.70 -10.13
CA TRP A 732 -7.07 28.64 -11.59
C TRP A 732 -5.90 29.33 -12.28
N ASP A 733 -5.05 30.03 -11.54
CA ASP A 733 -3.85 30.71 -12.02
C ASP A 733 -2.56 29.85 -11.82
N ASP A 734 -2.67 28.72 -11.14
CA ASP A 734 -1.55 27.79 -10.99
C ASP A 734 -1.44 26.86 -12.19
N TRP A 735 -0.63 27.27 -13.16
CA TRP A 735 -0.36 26.51 -14.37
C TRP A 735 0.77 25.51 -14.17
N GLY A 736 0.52 24.25 -14.51
CA GLY A 736 1.52 23.18 -14.43
C GLY A 736 1.42 22.21 -15.60
N MET A 737 2.25 21.17 -15.57
CA MET A 737 2.31 20.16 -16.63
C MET A 737 1.50 18.92 -16.25
N SER A 738 0.78 18.36 -17.22
CA SER A 738 0.20 17.01 -17.13
C SER A 738 1.31 15.96 -17.08
N ASN A 739 0.90 14.69 -16.92
CA ASN A 739 1.81 13.58 -17.20
C ASN A 739 2.30 13.61 -18.64
N ARG A 740 3.43 12.95 -18.86
CA ARG A 740 4.12 12.87 -20.15
C ARG A 740 3.78 11.54 -20.83
N ILE A 741 3.39 11.59 -22.11
CA ILE A 741 3.04 10.40 -22.91
C ILE A 741 4.09 10.22 -23.99
N GLN A 742 4.80 9.10 -23.96
CA GLN A 742 5.81 8.75 -24.95
C GLN A 742 5.20 7.96 -26.11
N VAL A 743 5.47 8.38 -27.34
CA VAL A 743 4.97 7.74 -28.55
C VAL A 743 6.10 7.61 -29.57
N PRO A 744 6.36 6.41 -30.14
CA PRO A 744 7.25 6.27 -31.28
C PRO A 744 6.57 6.84 -32.55
N LEU A 745 7.24 7.78 -33.22
CA LEU A 745 6.73 8.44 -34.43
C LEU A 745 7.76 8.38 -35.56
N THR A 746 7.26 8.29 -36.79
CA THR A 746 8.05 8.52 -38.01
C THR A 746 8.01 10.00 -38.39
N ALA A 747 8.99 10.47 -39.14
CA ALA A 747 8.96 11.84 -39.71
C ALA A 747 7.68 12.02 -40.54
N GLY A 748 7.00 13.17 -40.36
CA GLY A 748 5.73 13.43 -41.03
C GLY A 748 4.85 14.43 -40.29
N THR A 749 3.65 14.62 -40.79
CA THR A 749 2.62 15.48 -40.18
C THR A 749 1.58 14.59 -39.46
N TYR A 750 1.19 15.00 -38.26
CA TYR A 750 0.21 14.31 -37.43
C TYR A 750 -0.88 15.26 -36.96
N THR A 751 -2.12 14.83 -37.01
CA THR A 751 -3.24 15.51 -36.37
C THR A 751 -3.36 15.00 -34.94
N VAL A 752 -3.20 15.90 -33.97
CA VAL A 752 -3.30 15.65 -32.54
C VAL A 752 -4.69 16.02 -32.04
N GLY A 753 -5.40 15.09 -31.47
CA GLY A 753 -6.66 15.31 -30.75
C GLY A 753 -6.48 15.05 -29.25
N ILE A 754 -7.09 15.89 -28.43
CA ILE A 754 -7.16 15.74 -26.95
C ILE A 754 -8.63 15.47 -26.63
N THR A 755 -9.02 14.20 -26.63
CA THR A 755 -10.42 13.81 -26.75
C THR A 755 -10.95 13.17 -25.47
N TYR A 756 -12.16 13.57 -25.04
CA TYR A 756 -12.90 12.86 -24.00
C TYR A 756 -13.46 11.55 -24.56
N ARG A 757 -13.24 10.47 -23.80
CA ARG A 757 -13.76 9.13 -24.13
C ARG A 757 -14.46 8.52 -22.92
N PRO A 758 -15.35 7.50 -23.08
CA PRO A 758 -16.04 6.88 -21.94
C PRO A 758 -15.12 6.39 -20.82
N GLU A 759 -13.94 5.89 -21.16
CA GLU A 759 -12.94 5.47 -20.18
C GLU A 759 -12.30 6.63 -19.41
N ASN A 760 -12.45 7.86 -19.85
CA ASN A 760 -11.96 9.08 -19.17
C ASN A 760 -12.93 9.59 -18.10
N GLU A 761 -14.12 9.05 -17.99
CA GLU A 761 -15.03 9.38 -16.91
C GLU A 761 -14.37 9.07 -15.55
N ASN A 762 -14.22 10.05 -14.69
CA ASN A 762 -13.69 9.83 -13.35
C ASN A 762 -14.81 9.44 -12.37
N MET A 763 -14.50 9.16 -11.12
CA MET A 763 -15.49 8.74 -10.13
C MET A 763 -16.49 9.82 -9.77
N ASN A 764 -16.07 11.07 -9.84
CA ASN A 764 -16.95 12.22 -9.76
C ASN A 764 -17.37 12.60 -11.17
N ILE A 765 -18.45 12.03 -11.63
CA ILE A 765 -18.96 12.16 -13.02
C ILE A 765 -19.27 13.61 -13.44
N ASN A 766 -19.48 14.51 -12.50
CA ASN A 766 -19.76 15.93 -12.78
C ASN A 766 -18.48 16.75 -12.97
N THR A 767 -17.31 16.17 -12.73
CA THR A 767 -16.02 16.81 -12.85
C THR A 767 -15.21 16.13 -13.94
N ASN A 768 -14.59 16.79 -14.77
CA ASN A 768 -13.58 16.43 -15.77
C ASN A 768 -13.16 17.71 -16.49
N HIS A 769 -12.93 18.73 -15.69
CA HIS A 769 -12.84 20.13 -16.11
C HIS A 769 -11.43 20.66 -15.82
N ALA A 770 -10.84 21.33 -16.79
CA ALA A 770 -9.55 22.00 -16.71
C ALA A 770 -9.44 23.11 -17.76
N LEU A 771 -8.43 23.94 -17.62
CA LEU A 771 -8.02 24.93 -18.61
C LEU A 771 -6.75 24.44 -19.29
N LEU A 772 -6.70 24.47 -20.63
CA LEU A 772 -5.53 24.06 -21.40
C LEU A 772 -4.89 25.29 -22.05
N ASP A 773 -3.59 25.44 -21.84
CA ASP A 773 -2.77 26.54 -22.39
C ASP A 773 -1.94 26.08 -23.59
N GLN A 774 -1.17 25.02 -23.45
CA GLN A 774 -0.21 24.56 -24.44
C GLN A 774 -0.19 23.02 -24.58
N LEU A 775 0.11 22.57 -25.80
CA LEU A 775 0.64 21.23 -26.07
C LEU A 775 2.15 21.36 -26.24
N VAL A 776 2.90 20.62 -25.44
CA VAL A 776 4.38 20.56 -25.47
C VAL A 776 4.82 19.24 -26.08
N VAL A 777 5.65 19.28 -27.10
CA VAL A 777 6.18 18.10 -27.80
C VAL A 777 7.72 18.15 -27.76
N GLU A 778 8.33 17.13 -27.18
CA GLU A 778 9.78 16.96 -27.07
C GLU A 778 10.23 15.68 -27.77
N LYS A 779 11.39 15.68 -28.41
CA LYS A 779 12.03 14.45 -28.89
C LYS A 779 12.75 13.80 -27.71
N ALA A 780 12.27 12.63 -27.26
CA ALA A 780 12.83 11.91 -26.11
C ALA A 780 14.11 11.12 -26.46
N LYS A 781 14.17 10.57 -27.69
CA LYS A 781 15.33 9.85 -28.26
C LYS A 781 15.37 10.05 -29.79
#